data_9b7b7b29cf8e5203b3bee9ad166d87a1
#
_entry.id   9b7b7b29cf8e5203b3bee9ad166d87a1
#
_cell.length_a   1.000
_cell.length_b   1.000
_cell.length_c   1.000
_cell.angle_alpha   90.00
_cell.angle_beta   90.00
_cell.angle_gamma   90.00
#
_symmetry.space_group_name_H-M   'P 1'
#
loop_
_entity.id
_entity.type
_entity.pdbx_description
1 polymer ?
#
loop_
_entity_poly.entity_id
_entity_poly.type
_entity_poly.pdbx_seq_one_letter_code
_entity_poly.pdbx_strand_id
1 'polypeptide(L)'
;MNTLWRNLSIRSKLMAMLLLASLIGAGSIIVIGFYTGQEAMSEQVRERLTAVRSAKSFEIESYMENVADEVVVLSDNSATRDALREFSAAFATIQENDTIDCGRELSRYYEDFLGELNERIEARQEVSTFYPRTAGGCFLQTQYTVRNPMAANRRADLDAAPGDRTVYADVHREHNAWLRAFKRDFGFYDAFLVDADGTVVYSVAKEVDFATNLVYGPYRNSGLAELFDAVKRNGDLRATQIVDFTNYRPSYGLPAAFAGAPVVEDGAFLGMLAIQLPIDRINDIMNYGGAWAANGLGETGETVLVDADDFTLRSLSRAYLIDSAGFIDRMRDHMLAGDWEAMARRGPLLNLEVRSENIQLAAVGQDSVMTLRGYSGEEVLTAFGPLDLPGGLDWVITAEMDADEAYAAVGRFGRRMFLGLAAIVLATVMLALAFTRVFMKPIEKLTAGAERVKAGDTSTPVDVRTRDEIGRFTEVFNEMVGGIERQKHEIAHQARTNESILTAKFPPSVAERYRNGEENIVDAFDNVTVLFADIRRTEQLSELPPTDSLHVLNAIVRAFNDAAERLGMEIIRPMADGYLCVCDMNSPRLDNTRRALEMSLAMLASLRKINEANGLGLTMAIGIEHGSVSAGVIAESTNAYDVWGRAVDVTQRIAAIPDDNIIGVGPSVVELVGDRYRFLRGPVLHLSTGEDLQVLLLRGVNPDAVATAADDDNGRDVRKRRERAAIRAEG
;
A
#
# COMPACT_ATOMS: atom_id res chain seq x y z
N MET A 1 -0.82 57.26 19.22
CA MET A 1 -0.24 56.21 20.03
C MET A 1 0.55 56.70 21.24
N ASN A 2 1.26 57.83 21.16
CA ASN A 2 2.06 58.35 22.27
C ASN A 2 1.31 58.87 23.51
N THR A 3 0.09 59.34 23.41
CA THR A 3 -0.69 59.90 24.53
C THR A 3 -1.32 58.80 25.41
N LEU A 4 -1.77 57.71 24.85
CA LEU A 4 -2.32 56.57 25.60
C LEU A 4 -1.26 55.87 26.45
N TRP A 5 -0.04 55.73 25.89
CA TRP A 5 1.06 55.09 26.61
C TRP A 5 1.57 55.91 27.83
N ARG A 6 1.51 57.23 27.74
CA ARG A 6 2.01 58.12 28.84
C ARG A 6 1.11 58.03 30.08
N ASN A 7 -0.15 57.73 29.94
CA ASN A 7 -1.11 57.69 31.04
C ASN A 7 -1.30 56.30 31.68
N LEU A 8 -0.68 55.24 31.11
CA LEU A 8 -0.74 53.90 31.68
C LEU A 8 0.23 53.78 32.85
N SER A 9 -0.18 53.04 33.89
CA SER A 9 0.69 52.67 34.99
C SER A 9 1.86 51.78 34.49
N ILE A 10 2.98 51.81 35.18
CA ILE A 10 4.13 50.92 34.88
C ILE A 10 3.69 49.45 34.78
N ARG A 11 2.76 49.07 35.65
CA ARG A 11 2.09 47.77 35.66
C ARG A 11 1.44 47.44 34.32
N SER A 12 0.59 48.36 33.83
CA SER A 12 -0.13 48.13 32.54
C SER A 12 0.82 48.17 31.35
N LYS A 13 1.90 48.96 31.40
CA LYS A 13 2.93 49.00 30.34
C LYS A 13 3.69 47.70 30.26
N LEU A 14 4.18 47.19 31.40
CA LEU A 14 4.91 45.93 31.46
C LEU A 14 4.04 44.73 31.04
N MET A 15 2.78 44.67 31.53
CA MET A 15 1.83 43.65 31.09
C MET A 15 1.58 43.69 29.58
N ALA A 16 1.36 44.89 29.03
CA ALA A 16 1.12 45.07 27.61
C ALA A 16 2.35 44.65 26.76
N MET A 17 3.56 45.03 27.22
CA MET A 17 4.81 44.63 26.52
C MET A 17 5.05 43.13 26.58
N LEU A 18 4.87 42.46 27.73
CA LEU A 18 5.02 41.03 27.87
C LEU A 18 3.99 40.26 27.05
N LEU A 19 2.74 40.69 27.09
CA LEU A 19 1.67 40.10 26.28
C LEU A 19 1.94 40.28 24.77
N LEU A 20 2.37 41.48 24.37
CA LEU A 20 2.63 41.79 22.97
C LEU A 20 3.85 41.01 22.44
N ALA A 21 4.92 40.95 23.22
CA ALA A 21 6.14 40.19 22.85
C ALA A 21 5.87 38.66 22.76
N SER A 22 5.12 38.11 23.74
CA SER A 22 4.77 36.72 23.71
C SER A 22 3.75 36.37 22.61
N LEU A 23 2.77 37.27 22.34
CA LEU A 23 1.81 37.10 21.24
C LEU A 23 2.50 37.16 19.89
N ILE A 24 3.45 38.08 19.69
CA ILE A 24 4.22 38.18 18.44
C ILE A 24 5.13 36.94 18.31
N GLY A 25 5.90 36.58 19.35
CA GLY A 25 6.81 35.46 19.30
C GLY A 25 6.08 34.13 19.12
N ALA A 26 5.11 33.83 19.99
CA ALA A 26 4.35 32.59 19.89
C ALA A 26 3.46 32.57 18.63
N GLY A 27 2.84 33.70 18.27
CA GLY A 27 2.06 33.82 17.05
C GLY A 27 2.88 33.57 15.79
N SER A 28 4.09 34.16 15.71
CA SER A 28 4.98 33.93 14.56
C SER A 28 5.41 32.46 14.43
N ILE A 29 5.81 31.82 15.53
CA ILE A 29 6.20 30.41 15.53
C ILE A 29 5.01 29.51 15.14
N ILE A 30 3.83 29.82 15.65
CA ILE A 30 2.62 29.02 15.35
C ILE A 30 2.19 29.24 13.90
N VAL A 31 2.24 30.47 13.40
CA VAL A 31 1.92 30.74 11.99
C VAL A 31 2.88 30.01 11.07
N ILE A 32 4.19 30.15 11.29
CA ILE A 32 5.20 29.45 10.49
C ILE A 32 5.02 27.92 10.64
N GLY A 33 4.93 27.43 11.87
CA GLY A 33 4.74 26.00 12.12
C GLY A 33 3.43 25.44 11.54
N PHE A 34 2.35 26.22 11.56
CA PHE A 34 1.09 25.84 10.95
C PHE A 34 1.20 25.73 9.43
N TYR A 35 1.74 26.76 8.77
CA TYR A 35 1.89 26.72 7.30
C TYR A 35 2.84 25.61 6.85
N THR A 36 4.00 25.48 7.49
CA THR A 36 4.96 24.42 7.16
C THR A 36 4.39 23.03 7.47
N GLY A 37 3.72 22.87 8.59
CA GLY A 37 3.09 21.60 8.96
C GLY A 37 1.89 21.24 8.07
N GLN A 38 1.09 22.22 7.70
CA GLN A 38 -0.02 22.05 6.76
C GLN A 38 0.51 21.62 5.38
N GLU A 39 1.51 22.33 4.86
CA GLU A 39 2.12 22.02 3.57
C GLU A 39 2.72 20.60 3.56
N ALA A 40 3.53 20.26 4.57
CA ALA A 40 4.12 18.93 4.69
C ALA A 40 3.09 17.81 4.83
N MET A 41 2.02 18.03 5.61
CA MET A 41 0.95 17.05 5.76
C MET A 41 0.12 16.89 4.47
N SER A 42 -0.17 18.01 3.79
CA SER A 42 -0.90 17.97 2.53
C SER A 42 -0.09 17.27 1.44
N GLU A 43 1.22 17.55 1.37
CA GLU A 43 2.12 16.90 0.43
C GLU A 43 2.23 15.40 0.70
N GLN A 44 2.33 15.00 1.95
CA GLN A 44 2.37 13.57 2.32
C GLN A 44 1.11 12.82 1.86
N VAL A 45 -0.07 13.44 1.95
CA VAL A 45 -1.31 12.81 1.47
C VAL A 45 -1.32 12.73 -0.06
N ARG A 46 -0.84 13.79 -0.74
CA ARG A 46 -0.71 13.80 -2.21
C ARG A 46 0.26 12.72 -2.68
N GLU A 47 1.45 12.66 -2.09
CA GLU A 47 2.45 11.63 -2.40
C GLU A 47 1.90 10.22 -2.18
N ARG A 48 1.14 10.03 -1.09
CA ARG A 48 0.51 8.75 -0.79
C ARG A 48 -0.51 8.35 -1.86
N LEU A 49 -1.42 9.23 -2.25
CA LEU A 49 -2.40 8.93 -3.31
C LEU A 49 -1.71 8.72 -4.66
N THR A 50 -0.68 9.51 -4.97
CA THR A 50 0.14 9.30 -6.17
C THR A 50 0.82 7.93 -6.15
N ALA A 51 1.37 7.53 -5.01
CA ALA A 51 1.99 6.21 -4.86
C ALA A 51 0.97 5.07 -5.01
N VAL A 52 -0.23 5.22 -4.43
CA VAL A 52 -1.33 4.25 -4.58
C VAL A 52 -1.73 4.15 -6.05
N ARG A 53 -1.99 5.29 -6.70
CA ARG A 53 -2.33 5.32 -8.13
C ARG A 53 -1.23 4.66 -8.98
N SER A 54 0.04 5.08 -8.80
CA SER A 54 1.16 4.55 -9.58
C SER A 54 1.36 3.06 -9.37
N ALA A 55 1.18 2.57 -8.14
CA ALA A 55 1.24 1.14 -7.86
C ALA A 55 0.12 0.37 -8.58
N LYS A 56 -1.10 0.95 -8.61
CA LYS A 56 -2.22 0.32 -9.31
C LYS A 56 -2.11 0.43 -10.83
N SER A 57 -1.60 1.56 -11.35
CA SER A 57 -1.25 1.68 -12.77
C SER A 57 -0.29 0.56 -13.17
N PHE A 58 0.82 0.44 -12.47
CA PHE A 58 1.82 -0.60 -12.74
C PHE A 58 1.25 -2.03 -12.63
N GLU A 59 0.38 -2.28 -11.65
CA GLU A 59 -0.24 -3.59 -11.46
C GLU A 59 -1.19 -3.96 -12.60
N ILE A 60 -1.99 -3.00 -13.08
CA ILE A 60 -2.90 -3.18 -14.23
C ILE A 60 -2.12 -3.29 -15.54
N GLU A 61 -1.17 -2.39 -15.78
CA GLU A 61 -0.32 -2.40 -16.97
C GLU A 61 0.44 -3.73 -17.08
N SER A 62 1.11 -4.14 -15.98
CA SER A 62 1.82 -5.41 -15.95
C SER A 62 0.90 -6.63 -16.12
N TYR A 63 -0.31 -6.58 -15.57
CA TYR A 63 -1.30 -7.65 -15.80
C TYR A 63 -1.68 -7.74 -17.28
N MET A 64 -1.97 -6.62 -17.91
CA MET A 64 -2.38 -6.59 -19.32
C MET A 64 -1.23 -6.94 -20.26
N GLU A 65 -0.01 -6.48 -19.99
CA GLU A 65 1.20 -6.88 -20.71
C GLU A 65 1.45 -8.39 -20.60
N ASN A 66 1.38 -8.95 -19.39
CA ASN A 66 1.54 -10.39 -19.20
C ASN A 66 0.50 -11.18 -19.98
N VAL A 67 -0.77 -10.74 -19.95
CA VAL A 67 -1.84 -11.36 -20.73
C VAL A 67 -1.51 -11.34 -22.22
N ALA A 68 -1.04 -10.19 -22.74
CA ALA A 68 -0.67 -10.06 -24.15
C ALA A 68 0.47 -11.01 -24.53
N ASP A 69 1.50 -11.08 -23.71
CA ASP A 69 2.67 -11.96 -23.92
C ASP A 69 2.28 -13.44 -23.83
N GLU A 70 1.48 -13.82 -22.84
CA GLU A 70 1.01 -15.20 -22.65
C GLU A 70 0.22 -15.68 -23.87
N VAL A 71 -0.66 -14.85 -24.39
CA VAL A 71 -1.47 -15.19 -25.57
C VAL A 71 -0.59 -15.39 -26.82
N VAL A 72 0.43 -14.55 -27.04
CA VAL A 72 1.39 -14.72 -28.13
C VAL A 72 2.17 -16.02 -28.00
N VAL A 73 2.74 -16.27 -26.83
CA VAL A 73 3.54 -17.47 -26.57
C VAL A 73 2.71 -18.73 -26.83
N LEU A 74 1.46 -18.71 -26.42
CA LEU A 74 0.57 -19.86 -26.59
C LEU A 74 0.06 -20.02 -28.01
N SER A 75 -0.25 -18.92 -28.70
CA SER A 75 -0.67 -19.01 -30.11
C SER A 75 0.43 -19.56 -31.01
N ASP A 76 1.69 -19.27 -30.68
CA ASP A 76 2.89 -19.80 -31.40
C ASP A 76 3.30 -21.22 -30.94
N ASN A 77 2.61 -21.83 -29.98
CA ASN A 77 2.90 -23.17 -29.50
C ASN A 77 2.42 -24.24 -30.52
N SER A 78 3.22 -25.28 -30.73
CA SER A 78 2.83 -26.40 -31.60
C SER A 78 1.57 -27.11 -31.12
N ALA A 79 1.38 -27.28 -29.79
CA ALA A 79 0.19 -27.91 -29.25
C ALA A 79 -1.09 -27.12 -29.56
N THR A 80 -1.01 -25.78 -29.60
CA THR A 80 -2.14 -24.94 -29.98
C THR A 80 -2.43 -25.05 -31.47
N ARG A 81 -1.40 -25.07 -32.32
CA ARG A 81 -1.55 -25.29 -33.77
C ARG A 81 -2.17 -26.64 -34.06
N ASP A 82 -1.66 -27.70 -33.43
CA ASP A 82 -2.17 -29.06 -33.63
C ASP A 82 -3.63 -29.14 -33.15
N ALA A 83 -3.95 -28.63 -31.95
CA ALA A 83 -5.32 -28.61 -31.44
C ALA A 83 -6.26 -27.85 -32.38
N LEU A 84 -5.88 -26.65 -32.82
CA LEU A 84 -6.73 -25.86 -33.71
C LEU A 84 -7.00 -26.57 -35.05
N ARG A 85 -5.94 -27.13 -35.65
CA ARG A 85 -6.06 -27.88 -36.90
C ARG A 85 -6.95 -29.11 -36.72
N GLU A 86 -6.75 -29.89 -35.68
CA GLU A 86 -7.51 -31.11 -35.40
C GLU A 86 -8.95 -30.82 -35.04
N PHE A 87 -9.23 -29.83 -34.19
CA PHE A 87 -10.60 -29.40 -33.91
C PHE A 87 -11.32 -28.88 -35.13
N SER A 88 -10.64 -28.06 -35.96
CA SER A 88 -11.24 -27.54 -37.21
C SER A 88 -11.58 -28.66 -38.19
N ALA A 89 -10.66 -29.60 -38.39
CA ALA A 89 -10.89 -30.76 -39.23
C ALA A 89 -12.01 -31.65 -38.70
N ALA A 90 -12.00 -31.92 -37.37
CA ALA A 90 -13.05 -32.72 -36.75
C ALA A 90 -14.43 -32.06 -36.82
N PHE A 91 -14.49 -30.72 -36.62
CA PHE A 91 -15.73 -29.94 -36.79
C PHE A 91 -16.28 -30.03 -38.19
N ALA A 92 -15.43 -29.93 -39.21
CA ALA A 92 -15.82 -30.02 -40.61
C ALA A 92 -16.48 -31.38 -40.94
N THR A 93 -15.98 -32.48 -40.38
CA THR A 93 -16.58 -33.83 -40.59
C THR A 93 -17.99 -33.96 -40.05
N ILE A 94 -18.37 -33.17 -39.04
CA ILE A 94 -19.74 -33.15 -38.46
C ILE A 94 -20.67 -32.31 -39.38
N GLN A 95 -20.14 -31.27 -40.06
CA GLN A 95 -20.93 -30.39 -40.90
C GLN A 95 -21.40 -31.06 -42.21
N GLU A 96 -20.75 -32.09 -42.69
CA GLU A 96 -21.10 -32.82 -43.91
C GLU A 96 -22.44 -33.56 -43.82
N ASN A 97 -23.04 -33.68 -42.62
CA ASN A 97 -24.35 -34.30 -42.42
C ASN A 97 -25.46 -33.25 -42.47
N ASP A 98 -26.12 -33.14 -43.57
CA ASP A 98 -26.89 -32.06 -44.19
C ASP A 98 -28.24 -31.60 -43.58
N THR A 99 -28.62 -31.91 -42.40
CA THR A 99 -29.88 -31.35 -41.81
C THR A 99 -29.61 -30.59 -40.51
N ILE A 100 -29.84 -29.26 -40.54
CA ILE A 100 -29.80 -28.43 -39.34
C ILE A 100 -31.07 -28.77 -38.51
N ASP A 101 -30.97 -29.75 -37.62
CA ASP A 101 -31.95 -30.00 -36.56
C ASP A 101 -31.28 -29.79 -35.21
N CYS A 102 -31.54 -28.63 -34.63
CA CYS A 102 -31.02 -28.32 -33.30
C CYS A 102 -31.74 -29.06 -32.16
N GLY A 103 -32.80 -29.76 -32.48
CA GLY A 103 -33.56 -30.61 -31.56
C GLY A 103 -34.26 -29.84 -30.41
N ARG A 104 -35.21 -30.54 -29.75
CA ARG A 104 -36.01 -29.94 -28.65
C ARG A 104 -35.19 -29.65 -27.40
N GLU A 105 -34.14 -30.41 -27.15
CA GLU A 105 -33.32 -30.25 -25.95
C GLU A 105 -32.52 -28.95 -26.00
N LEU A 106 -31.87 -28.66 -27.14
CA LEU A 106 -31.15 -27.40 -27.34
C LEU A 106 -32.12 -26.22 -27.34
N SER A 107 -33.31 -26.36 -27.98
CA SER A 107 -34.33 -25.29 -27.93
C SER A 107 -34.71 -24.92 -26.51
N ARG A 108 -34.99 -25.92 -25.68
CA ARG A 108 -35.35 -25.69 -24.26
C ARG A 108 -34.19 -25.05 -23.50
N TYR A 109 -32.98 -25.52 -23.71
CA TYR A 109 -31.79 -24.90 -23.11
C TYR A 109 -31.66 -23.42 -23.44
N TYR A 110 -31.91 -23.05 -24.71
CA TYR A 110 -31.87 -21.63 -25.12
C TYR A 110 -33.08 -20.84 -24.59
N GLU A 111 -34.25 -21.45 -24.40
CA GLU A 111 -35.38 -20.80 -23.74
C GLU A 111 -35.01 -20.44 -22.27
N ASP A 112 -34.40 -21.36 -21.55
CA ASP A 112 -33.97 -21.17 -20.18
C ASP A 112 -32.84 -20.10 -20.13
N PHE A 113 -31.83 -20.22 -20.98
CA PHE A 113 -30.77 -19.27 -21.12
C PHE A 113 -31.26 -17.83 -21.43
N LEU A 114 -32.20 -17.71 -22.37
CA LEU A 114 -32.79 -16.41 -22.70
C LEU A 114 -33.71 -15.90 -21.59
N GLY A 115 -34.33 -16.77 -20.81
CA GLY A 115 -35.05 -16.40 -19.59
C GLY A 115 -34.13 -15.65 -18.64
N GLU A 116 -33.00 -16.24 -18.26
CA GLU A 116 -32.00 -15.63 -17.37
C GLU A 116 -31.35 -14.38 -18.01
N LEU A 117 -31.04 -14.44 -19.29
CA LEU A 117 -30.46 -13.29 -20.01
C LEU A 117 -31.41 -12.09 -20.02
N ASN A 118 -32.74 -12.34 -20.26
CA ASN A 118 -33.76 -11.28 -20.30
C ASN A 118 -34.02 -10.64 -18.93
N GLU A 119 -33.76 -11.34 -17.83
CA GLU A 119 -33.80 -10.74 -16.50
C GLU A 119 -32.70 -9.69 -16.35
N ARG A 120 -31.57 -9.85 -17.04
CA ARG A 120 -30.40 -8.96 -16.99
C ARG A 120 -30.37 -7.93 -18.12
N ILE A 121 -30.76 -8.34 -19.34
CA ILE A 121 -30.74 -7.49 -20.54
C ILE A 121 -32.15 -7.47 -21.14
N GLU A 122 -32.73 -6.30 -21.31
CA GLU A 122 -34.04 -6.13 -22.00
C GLU A 122 -33.96 -6.41 -23.52
N ALA A 123 -33.71 -7.62 -23.91
CA ALA A 123 -33.70 -7.98 -25.31
C ALA A 123 -34.67 -9.14 -25.54
N ARG A 124 -35.94 -8.84 -25.80
CA ARG A 124 -36.89 -9.84 -26.31
C ARG A 124 -36.49 -10.21 -27.74
N GLN A 125 -35.66 -11.22 -27.88
CA GLN A 125 -35.27 -11.78 -29.18
C GLN A 125 -35.86 -13.19 -29.28
N GLU A 126 -36.14 -13.60 -30.53
CA GLU A 126 -36.60 -15.00 -30.77
C GLU A 126 -35.44 -15.97 -30.50
N VAL A 127 -35.76 -17.06 -29.81
CA VAL A 127 -34.80 -18.13 -29.46
C VAL A 127 -34.02 -18.62 -30.68
N SER A 128 -34.68 -18.76 -31.83
CA SER A 128 -34.08 -19.18 -33.10
C SER A 128 -32.95 -18.30 -33.59
N THR A 129 -32.87 -17.04 -33.14
CA THR A 129 -31.78 -16.09 -33.50
C THR A 129 -30.47 -16.51 -32.92
N PHE A 130 -30.47 -17.22 -31.81
CA PHE A 130 -29.29 -17.62 -31.06
C PHE A 130 -28.75 -19.01 -31.42
N TYR A 131 -29.48 -19.78 -32.21
CA TYR A 131 -29.03 -21.12 -32.61
C TYR A 131 -27.75 -21.07 -33.46
N PRO A 132 -26.88 -22.07 -33.30
CA PRO A 132 -25.83 -22.31 -34.26
C PRO A 132 -26.39 -22.40 -35.70
N ARG A 133 -25.65 -21.83 -36.66
CA ARG A 133 -26.09 -21.80 -38.04
C ARG A 133 -25.67 -23.03 -38.82
N THR A 134 -25.15 -24.06 -38.12
CA THR A 134 -24.63 -25.29 -38.74
C THR A 134 -25.15 -26.51 -37.99
N ALA A 135 -25.30 -27.65 -38.66
CA ALA A 135 -25.67 -28.92 -38.07
C ALA A 135 -24.63 -29.38 -37.04
N GLY A 136 -23.35 -29.21 -37.35
CA GLY A 136 -22.23 -29.50 -36.43
C GLY A 136 -22.31 -28.68 -35.16
N GLY A 137 -22.62 -27.40 -35.27
CA GLY A 137 -22.81 -26.52 -34.10
C GLY A 137 -23.95 -26.97 -33.19
N CYS A 138 -25.13 -27.28 -33.77
CA CYS A 138 -26.25 -27.82 -33.01
C CYS A 138 -25.91 -29.16 -32.33
N PHE A 139 -25.22 -30.04 -33.03
CA PHE A 139 -24.77 -31.31 -32.48
C PHE A 139 -23.83 -31.12 -31.29
N LEU A 140 -22.77 -30.36 -31.49
CA LEU A 140 -21.74 -30.16 -30.46
C LEU A 140 -22.28 -29.45 -29.21
N GLN A 141 -23.10 -28.41 -29.38
CA GLN A 141 -23.74 -27.76 -28.23
C GLN A 141 -24.67 -28.72 -27.49
N THR A 142 -25.42 -29.54 -28.23
CA THR A 142 -26.28 -30.55 -27.59
C THR A 142 -25.44 -31.53 -26.78
N GLN A 143 -24.31 -31.99 -27.29
CA GLN A 143 -23.48 -33.00 -26.59
C GLN A 143 -22.66 -32.41 -25.44
N TYR A 144 -21.98 -31.27 -25.67
CA TYR A 144 -20.98 -30.74 -24.73
C TYR A 144 -21.50 -29.63 -23.83
N THR A 145 -22.64 -29.03 -24.16
CA THR A 145 -23.28 -27.99 -23.35
C THR A 145 -24.54 -28.52 -22.67
N VAL A 146 -25.52 -29.04 -23.44
CA VAL A 146 -26.84 -29.43 -22.90
C VAL A 146 -26.79 -30.76 -22.18
N ARG A 147 -26.23 -31.80 -22.81
CA ARG A 147 -26.12 -33.16 -22.26
C ARG A 147 -24.88 -33.37 -21.39
N ASN A 148 -24.13 -32.33 -21.17
CA ASN A 148 -22.95 -32.41 -20.31
C ASN A 148 -23.41 -32.76 -18.88
N PRO A 149 -22.93 -33.88 -18.28
CA PRO A 149 -23.37 -34.30 -16.96
C PRO A 149 -22.78 -33.44 -15.82
N MET A 150 -21.81 -32.61 -16.14
CA MET A 150 -21.19 -31.72 -15.17
C MET A 150 -22.02 -30.45 -14.97
N ALA A 151 -21.88 -29.83 -13.79
CA ALA A 151 -22.48 -28.53 -13.53
C ALA A 151 -21.96 -27.46 -14.51
N ALA A 152 -22.72 -26.40 -14.75
CA ALA A 152 -22.38 -25.36 -15.74
C ALA A 152 -20.95 -24.81 -15.57
N ASN A 153 -20.52 -24.55 -14.34
CA ASN A 153 -19.16 -24.08 -14.02
C ASN A 153 -18.07 -25.16 -14.10
N ARG A 154 -18.44 -26.40 -14.39
CA ARG A 154 -17.54 -27.56 -14.48
C ARG A 154 -17.65 -28.30 -15.81
N ARG A 155 -18.31 -27.72 -16.81
CA ARG A 155 -18.44 -28.35 -18.13
C ARG A 155 -17.11 -28.77 -18.75
N ALA A 156 -16.06 -28.01 -18.46
CA ALA A 156 -14.69 -28.29 -18.88
C ALA A 156 -14.12 -29.62 -18.35
N ASP A 157 -14.68 -30.17 -17.27
CA ASP A 157 -14.22 -31.43 -16.67
C ASP A 157 -14.59 -32.66 -17.51
N LEU A 158 -15.43 -32.49 -18.51
CA LEU A 158 -15.85 -33.55 -19.42
C LEU A 158 -14.81 -33.76 -20.52
N ASP A 159 -14.11 -34.88 -20.54
CA ASP A 159 -13.11 -35.19 -21.55
C ASP A 159 -13.73 -35.60 -22.90
N ALA A 160 -14.88 -36.28 -22.87
CA ALA A 160 -15.69 -36.57 -24.07
C ALA A 160 -17.17 -36.75 -23.68
N ALA A 161 -18.07 -36.30 -24.53
CA ALA A 161 -19.50 -36.43 -24.28
C ALA A 161 -19.93 -37.92 -24.29
N PRO A 162 -20.78 -38.37 -23.34
CA PRO A 162 -21.20 -39.74 -23.26
C PRO A 162 -21.90 -40.18 -24.55
N GLY A 163 -21.37 -41.23 -25.18
CA GLY A 163 -21.94 -41.80 -26.41
C GLY A 163 -21.54 -41.08 -27.71
N ASP A 164 -20.78 -39.98 -27.63
CA ASP A 164 -20.18 -39.35 -28.80
C ASP A 164 -19.05 -40.25 -29.35
N ARG A 165 -19.18 -40.59 -30.63
CA ARG A 165 -18.21 -41.43 -31.38
C ARG A 165 -17.61 -40.66 -32.57
N THR A 166 -17.78 -39.38 -32.61
CA THR A 166 -17.19 -38.55 -33.66
C THR A 166 -15.69 -38.39 -33.45
N VAL A 167 -14.98 -38.04 -34.52
CA VAL A 167 -13.57 -37.67 -34.46
C VAL A 167 -13.37 -36.51 -33.47
N TYR A 168 -14.36 -35.62 -33.37
CA TYR A 168 -14.32 -34.51 -32.42
C TYR A 168 -14.19 -34.98 -30.97
N ALA A 169 -14.86 -36.06 -30.57
CA ALA A 169 -14.75 -36.61 -29.22
C ALA A 169 -13.34 -37.10 -28.89
N ASP A 170 -12.61 -37.65 -29.88
CA ASP A 170 -11.25 -38.12 -29.69
C ASP A 170 -10.29 -36.94 -29.58
N VAL A 171 -10.39 -35.95 -30.46
CA VAL A 171 -9.63 -34.67 -30.41
C VAL A 171 -9.90 -33.93 -29.09
N HIS A 172 -11.16 -33.88 -28.67
CA HIS A 172 -11.53 -33.22 -27.42
C HIS A 172 -10.88 -33.93 -26.21
N ARG A 173 -10.85 -35.25 -26.18
CA ARG A 173 -10.19 -36.03 -25.12
C ARG A 173 -8.68 -35.77 -25.07
N GLU A 174 -8.07 -35.60 -26.21
CA GLU A 174 -6.63 -35.35 -26.32
C GLU A 174 -6.26 -33.95 -25.82
N HIS A 175 -7.00 -32.93 -26.24
CA HIS A 175 -6.60 -31.55 -25.99
C HIS A 175 -7.28 -30.87 -24.79
N ASN A 176 -8.44 -31.35 -24.35
CA ASN A 176 -9.23 -30.67 -23.30
C ASN A 176 -8.47 -30.51 -21.98
N ALA A 177 -7.67 -31.50 -21.59
CA ALA A 177 -7.00 -31.49 -20.29
C ALA A 177 -5.98 -30.34 -20.15
N TRP A 178 -5.16 -30.10 -21.17
CA TRP A 178 -4.17 -29.04 -21.12
C TRP A 178 -4.79 -27.66 -21.34
N LEU A 179 -5.79 -27.50 -22.21
CA LEU A 179 -6.52 -26.25 -22.41
C LEU A 179 -7.26 -25.81 -21.14
N ARG A 180 -7.87 -26.78 -20.45
CA ARG A 180 -8.48 -26.54 -19.15
C ARG A 180 -7.44 -26.16 -18.08
N ALA A 181 -6.31 -26.86 -18.04
CA ALA A 181 -5.21 -26.52 -17.13
C ALA A 181 -4.70 -25.11 -17.41
N PHE A 182 -4.49 -24.78 -18.68
CA PHE A 182 -4.10 -23.44 -19.11
C PHE A 182 -5.07 -22.37 -18.58
N LYS A 183 -6.38 -22.47 -18.89
CA LYS A 183 -7.38 -21.52 -18.40
C LYS A 183 -7.31 -21.35 -16.87
N ARG A 184 -7.19 -22.46 -16.14
CA ARG A 184 -7.16 -22.46 -14.67
C ARG A 184 -5.88 -21.84 -14.12
N ASP A 185 -4.74 -22.23 -14.67
CA ASP A 185 -3.42 -21.88 -14.11
C ASP A 185 -3.08 -20.40 -14.35
N PHE A 186 -3.60 -19.81 -15.43
CA PHE A 186 -3.52 -18.39 -15.73
C PHE A 186 -4.73 -17.57 -15.22
N GLY A 187 -5.77 -18.21 -14.75
CA GLY A 187 -6.91 -17.55 -14.13
C GLY A 187 -7.87 -16.89 -15.13
N PHE A 188 -7.89 -17.31 -16.39
CA PHE A 188 -8.81 -16.79 -17.40
C PHE A 188 -10.23 -17.28 -17.19
N TYR A 189 -11.22 -16.51 -17.68
CA TYR A 189 -12.61 -16.93 -17.62
C TYR A 189 -12.92 -18.04 -18.65
N ASP A 190 -12.45 -17.86 -19.88
CA ASP A 190 -12.51 -18.86 -20.94
C ASP A 190 -11.30 -18.80 -21.86
N ALA A 191 -11.09 -19.85 -22.65
CA ALA A 191 -10.12 -19.90 -23.73
C ALA A 191 -10.77 -20.57 -24.96
N PHE A 192 -10.56 -19.96 -26.12
CA PHE A 192 -11.19 -20.32 -27.37
C PHE A 192 -10.17 -20.68 -28.43
N LEU A 193 -10.51 -21.68 -29.24
CA LEU A 193 -9.87 -21.89 -30.54
C LEU A 193 -10.89 -21.55 -31.63
N VAL A 194 -10.55 -20.60 -32.46
CA VAL A 194 -11.40 -20.12 -33.55
C VAL A 194 -10.68 -20.40 -34.87
N ASP A 195 -11.35 -21.07 -35.81
CA ASP A 195 -10.77 -21.40 -37.10
C ASP A 195 -10.65 -20.18 -38.06
N ALA A 196 -10.04 -20.38 -39.20
CA ALA A 196 -9.81 -19.31 -40.18
C ALA A 196 -11.13 -18.71 -40.74
N ASP A 197 -12.24 -19.41 -40.68
CA ASP A 197 -13.56 -18.99 -41.11
C ASP A 197 -14.37 -18.31 -40.00
N GLY A 198 -13.79 -18.22 -38.79
CA GLY A 198 -14.40 -17.59 -37.62
C GLY A 198 -15.30 -18.51 -36.82
N THR A 199 -15.19 -19.83 -36.98
CA THR A 199 -15.97 -20.78 -36.17
C THR A 199 -15.25 -21.05 -34.84
N VAL A 200 -15.95 -20.93 -33.73
CA VAL A 200 -15.45 -21.31 -32.42
C VAL A 200 -15.44 -22.84 -32.32
N VAL A 201 -14.34 -23.44 -32.77
CA VAL A 201 -14.22 -24.90 -32.83
C VAL A 201 -13.99 -25.54 -31.48
N TYR A 202 -13.53 -24.75 -30.51
CA TYR A 202 -13.36 -25.16 -29.11
C TYR A 202 -13.50 -23.99 -28.16
N SER A 203 -14.10 -24.19 -27.01
CA SER A 203 -14.11 -23.30 -25.84
C SER A 203 -13.93 -24.16 -24.60
N VAL A 204 -13.26 -23.65 -23.57
CA VAL A 204 -13.14 -24.38 -22.32
C VAL A 204 -14.42 -24.35 -21.54
N ALA A 205 -15.10 -23.20 -21.42
CA ALA A 205 -16.32 -23.02 -20.64
C ALA A 205 -17.55 -23.71 -21.29
N LYS A 206 -17.56 -23.91 -22.61
CA LYS A 206 -18.68 -24.49 -23.37
C LYS A 206 -19.98 -23.70 -23.17
N GLU A 207 -19.86 -22.36 -23.24
CA GLU A 207 -21.03 -21.48 -23.24
C GLU A 207 -21.75 -21.50 -24.61
N VAL A 208 -22.73 -20.64 -24.79
CA VAL A 208 -23.59 -20.68 -26.01
C VAL A 208 -22.90 -20.15 -27.27
N ASP A 209 -21.74 -19.54 -27.17
CA ASP A 209 -20.85 -19.16 -28.28
C ASP A 209 -20.04 -20.34 -28.84
N PHE A 210 -19.83 -21.37 -28.04
CA PHE A 210 -19.18 -22.60 -28.48
C PHE A 210 -19.88 -23.18 -29.71
N ALA A 211 -19.10 -23.61 -30.68
CA ALA A 211 -19.55 -24.18 -31.95
C ALA A 211 -20.45 -23.24 -32.79
N THR A 212 -20.35 -21.91 -32.58
CA THR A 212 -20.96 -20.90 -33.42
C THR A 212 -19.91 -20.21 -34.28
N ASN A 213 -20.36 -19.47 -35.30
CA ASN A 213 -19.46 -18.71 -36.18
C ASN A 213 -19.55 -17.21 -35.86
N LEU A 214 -18.41 -16.58 -35.71
CA LEU A 214 -18.26 -15.17 -35.35
C LEU A 214 -18.50 -14.20 -36.52
N VAL A 215 -18.50 -14.67 -37.75
CA VAL A 215 -18.69 -13.82 -38.96
C VAL A 215 -20.17 -13.72 -39.31
N TYR A 216 -20.90 -14.81 -39.30
CA TYR A 216 -22.30 -14.85 -39.72
C TYR A 216 -23.26 -15.44 -38.68
N GLY A 217 -22.72 -15.90 -37.56
CA GLY A 217 -23.48 -16.53 -36.49
C GLY A 217 -24.22 -15.54 -35.58
N PRO A 218 -24.81 -16.06 -34.49
CA PRO A 218 -25.59 -15.25 -33.54
C PRO A 218 -24.76 -14.20 -32.81
N TYR A 219 -23.47 -14.42 -32.65
CA TYR A 219 -22.56 -13.57 -31.86
C TYR A 219 -21.61 -12.73 -32.72
N ARG A 220 -21.94 -12.52 -34.02
CA ARG A 220 -21.12 -11.73 -34.95
C ARG A 220 -20.91 -10.26 -34.55
N ASN A 221 -21.69 -9.73 -33.65
CA ASN A 221 -21.58 -8.37 -33.09
C ASN A 221 -21.06 -8.37 -31.66
N SER A 222 -20.32 -9.38 -31.25
CA SER A 222 -19.75 -9.48 -29.91
C SER A 222 -18.28 -9.05 -29.90
N GLY A 223 -17.74 -8.73 -28.70
CA GLY A 223 -16.32 -8.43 -28.54
C GLY A 223 -15.40 -9.56 -29.03
N LEU A 224 -15.80 -10.84 -28.90
CA LEU A 224 -15.03 -11.96 -29.43
C LEU A 224 -14.99 -11.94 -30.99
N ALA A 225 -16.09 -11.54 -31.63
CA ALA A 225 -16.13 -11.38 -33.09
C ALA A 225 -15.29 -10.19 -33.57
N GLU A 226 -15.34 -9.09 -32.83
CA GLU A 226 -14.51 -7.92 -33.09
C GLU A 226 -13.02 -8.27 -32.96
N LEU A 227 -12.65 -9.04 -31.92
CA LEU A 227 -11.31 -9.56 -31.75
C LEU A 227 -10.87 -10.42 -32.92
N PHE A 228 -11.73 -11.35 -33.38
CA PHE A 228 -11.43 -12.20 -34.52
C PHE A 228 -11.16 -11.36 -35.78
N ASP A 229 -11.99 -10.36 -36.04
CA ASP A 229 -11.84 -9.43 -37.15
C ASP A 229 -10.54 -8.60 -37.03
N ALA A 230 -10.19 -8.16 -35.85
CA ALA A 230 -8.97 -7.42 -35.58
C ALA A 230 -7.72 -8.30 -35.84
N VAL A 231 -7.69 -9.50 -35.26
CA VAL A 231 -6.60 -10.48 -35.43
C VAL A 231 -6.44 -10.87 -36.89
N LYS A 232 -7.54 -11.13 -37.59
CA LYS A 232 -7.51 -11.53 -39.03
C LYS A 232 -7.06 -10.42 -39.93
N ARG A 233 -7.36 -9.15 -39.61
CA ARG A 233 -6.95 -7.97 -40.38
C ARG A 233 -5.55 -7.50 -40.09
N ASN A 234 -5.03 -7.82 -38.92
CA ASN A 234 -3.69 -7.40 -38.54
C ASN A 234 -2.64 -8.14 -39.38
N GLY A 235 -1.78 -7.39 -40.06
CA GLY A 235 -0.69 -7.95 -40.88
C GLY A 235 0.46 -8.51 -40.03
N ASP A 236 0.53 -8.20 -38.76
CA ASP A 236 1.51 -8.75 -37.81
C ASP A 236 0.99 -10.07 -37.25
N LEU A 237 1.56 -11.17 -37.75
CA LEU A 237 1.20 -12.54 -37.36
C LEU A 237 1.66 -12.94 -35.95
N ARG A 238 2.22 -12.00 -35.18
CA ARG A 238 2.70 -12.22 -33.81
C ARG A 238 2.16 -11.20 -32.81
N ALA A 239 1.31 -10.27 -33.21
CA ALA A 239 0.78 -9.26 -32.33
C ALA A 239 -0.52 -9.74 -31.66
N THR A 240 -0.59 -9.61 -30.36
CA THR A 240 -1.85 -9.73 -29.62
C THR A 240 -2.77 -8.56 -29.95
N GLN A 241 -4.04 -8.85 -30.18
CA GLN A 241 -5.11 -7.87 -30.21
C GLN A 241 -5.92 -8.00 -28.93
N ILE A 242 -6.38 -6.87 -28.42
CA ILE A 242 -7.24 -6.84 -27.23
C ILE A 242 -8.50 -6.06 -27.59
N VAL A 243 -9.65 -6.56 -27.17
CA VAL A 243 -10.93 -5.88 -27.26
C VAL A 243 -11.43 -5.65 -25.84
N ASP A 244 -11.80 -4.41 -25.58
CA ASP A 244 -12.21 -3.96 -24.27
C ASP A 244 -13.50 -4.64 -23.76
N PHE A 245 -13.79 -4.45 -22.48
CA PHE A 245 -14.97 -4.99 -21.84
C PHE A 245 -16.25 -4.49 -22.50
N THR A 246 -17.07 -5.44 -22.91
CA THR A 246 -18.42 -5.21 -23.40
C THR A 246 -19.38 -6.17 -22.71
N ASN A 247 -20.67 -5.87 -22.75
CA ASN A 247 -21.67 -6.79 -22.23
C ASN A 247 -21.76 -8.05 -23.14
N TYR A 248 -21.21 -9.15 -22.66
CA TYR A 248 -21.10 -10.37 -23.43
C TYR A 248 -22.30 -11.31 -23.24
N ARG A 249 -23.13 -11.43 -24.25
CA ARG A 249 -24.38 -12.23 -24.16
C ARG A 249 -24.17 -13.69 -23.80
N PRO A 250 -23.16 -14.41 -24.36
CA PRO A 250 -22.92 -15.81 -23.98
C PRO A 250 -22.67 -16.00 -22.51
N SER A 251 -22.00 -15.07 -21.83
CA SER A 251 -21.79 -15.05 -20.40
C SER A 251 -22.89 -14.27 -19.65
N TYR A 252 -24.14 -14.42 -20.06
CA TYR A 252 -25.34 -13.81 -19.45
C TYR A 252 -25.31 -12.28 -19.37
N GLY A 253 -24.61 -11.64 -20.32
CA GLY A 253 -24.48 -10.18 -20.36
C GLY A 253 -23.53 -9.61 -19.32
N LEU A 254 -22.68 -10.43 -18.71
CA LEU A 254 -21.59 -9.96 -17.84
C LEU A 254 -20.53 -9.26 -18.68
N PRO A 255 -19.78 -8.31 -18.08
CA PRO A 255 -18.63 -7.69 -18.73
C PRO A 255 -17.57 -8.72 -19.13
N ALA A 256 -17.14 -8.68 -20.38
CA ALA A 256 -16.07 -9.53 -20.88
C ALA A 256 -15.16 -8.74 -21.81
N ALA A 257 -13.87 -8.81 -21.61
CA ALA A 257 -12.84 -8.38 -22.52
C ALA A 257 -12.14 -9.61 -23.10
N PHE A 258 -11.56 -9.43 -24.29
CA PHE A 258 -10.94 -10.53 -24.98
C PHE A 258 -9.53 -10.15 -25.44
N ALA A 259 -8.58 -11.07 -25.28
CA ALA A 259 -7.27 -10.97 -25.89
C ALA A 259 -7.06 -12.16 -26.82
N GLY A 260 -6.45 -11.93 -27.97
CA GLY A 260 -6.22 -12.99 -28.93
C GLY A 260 -5.05 -12.73 -29.84
N ALA A 261 -4.46 -13.82 -30.32
CA ALA A 261 -3.37 -13.78 -31.28
C ALA A 261 -3.60 -14.80 -32.40
N PRO A 262 -3.05 -14.55 -33.59
CA PRO A 262 -3.18 -15.48 -34.72
C PRO A 262 -2.41 -16.77 -34.42
N VAL A 263 -3.01 -17.89 -34.79
CA VAL A 263 -2.33 -19.18 -34.88
C VAL A 263 -1.93 -19.37 -36.35
N VAL A 264 -0.63 -19.53 -36.54
CA VAL A 264 -0.05 -19.54 -37.92
C VAL A 264 0.75 -20.82 -38.13
N GLU A 265 0.62 -21.40 -39.31
CA GLU A 265 1.45 -22.53 -39.79
C GLU A 265 2.00 -22.22 -41.15
N ASP A 266 3.29 -22.30 -41.34
CA ASP A 266 3.99 -22.03 -42.59
C ASP A 266 3.63 -20.67 -43.25
N GLY A 267 3.32 -19.67 -42.41
CA GLY A 267 2.91 -18.33 -42.84
C GLY A 267 1.42 -18.20 -43.22
N ALA A 268 0.65 -19.26 -43.11
CA ALA A 268 -0.79 -19.25 -43.34
C ALA A 268 -1.56 -19.06 -42.03
N PHE A 269 -2.59 -18.24 -42.04
CA PHE A 269 -3.49 -18.05 -40.92
C PHE A 269 -4.38 -19.28 -40.74
N LEU A 270 -4.17 -20.05 -39.70
CA LEU A 270 -5.01 -21.19 -39.35
C LEU A 270 -6.26 -20.77 -38.54
N GLY A 271 -6.19 -19.66 -37.87
CA GLY A 271 -7.22 -19.15 -37.01
C GLY A 271 -6.66 -18.37 -35.84
N MET A 272 -7.38 -18.33 -34.73
CA MET A 272 -7.06 -17.51 -33.56
C MET A 272 -7.14 -18.33 -32.29
N LEU A 273 -6.18 -18.14 -31.41
CA LEU A 273 -6.33 -18.40 -29.98
C LEU A 273 -6.86 -17.14 -29.33
N ALA A 274 -7.96 -17.24 -28.60
CA ALA A 274 -8.50 -16.14 -27.82
C ALA A 274 -8.74 -16.56 -26.37
N ILE A 275 -8.62 -15.61 -25.47
CA ILE A 275 -8.95 -15.75 -24.06
C ILE A 275 -9.97 -14.68 -23.66
N GLN A 276 -10.83 -15.05 -22.72
CA GLN A 276 -11.75 -14.11 -22.08
C GLN A 276 -11.19 -13.72 -20.71
N LEU A 277 -11.03 -12.42 -20.51
CA LEU A 277 -10.50 -11.86 -19.29
C LEU A 277 -11.61 -11.74 -18.23
N PRO A 278 -11.35 -12.20 -16.99
CA PRO A 278 -12.30 -12.03 -15.90
C PRO A 278 -12.25 -10.59 -15.37
N ILE A 279 -13.37 -9.90 -15.37
CA ILE A 279 -13.49 -8.56 -14.76
C ILE A 279 -13.20 -8.59 -13.25
N ASP A 280 -13.42 -9.72 -12.60
CA ASP A 280 -13.15 -9.90 -11.17
C ASP A 280 -11.66 -9.69 -10.85
N ARG A 281 -10.75 -10.08 -11.76
CA ARG A 281 -9.32 -9.87 -11.57
C ARG A 281 -8.95 -8.39 -11.54
N ILE A 282 -9.55 -7.60 -12.42
CA ILE A 282 -9.40 -6.14 -12.43
C ILE A 282 -9.96 -5.56 -11.13
N ASN A 283 -11.15 -6.00 -10.72
CA ASN A 283 -11.76 -5.57 -9.46
C ASN A 283 -10.90 -5.94 -8.23
N ASP A 284 -10.32 -7.13 -8.19
CA ASP A 284 -9.43 -7.56 -7.11
C ASP A 284 -8.18 -6.68 -7.03
N ILE A 285 -7.56 -6.38 -8.17
CA ILE A 285 -6.44 -5.47 -8.25
C ILE A 285 -6.84 -4.09 -7.71
N MET A 286 -7.92 -3.52 -8.22
CA MET A 286 -8.35 -2.17 -7.87
C MET A 286 -8.83 -2.05 -6.42
N ASN A 287 -9.52 -3.04 -5.92
CA ASN A 287 -10.15 -3.00 -4.60
C ASN A 287 -9.33 -3.63 -3.47
N TYR A 288 -8.10 -4.10 -3.75
CA TYR A 288 -7.24 -4.74 -2.75
C TYR A 288 -7.92 -5.89 -1.98
N GLY A 289 -8.89 -6.58 -2.60
CA GLY A 289 -9.72 -7.57 -1.90
C GLY A 289 -10.48 -7.00 -0.70
N GLY A 290 -10.81 -5.71 -0.71
CA GLY A 290 -11.49 -5.01 0.39
C GLY A 290 -10.57 -4.42 1.47
N ALA A 291 -9.25 -4.51 1.32
CA ALA A 291 -8.28 -4.03 2.32
C ALA A 291 -7.86 -2.56 2.10
N TRP A 292 -8.78 -1.67 1.76
CA TRP A 292 -8.51 -0.27 1.39
C TRP A 292 -7.72 0.52 2.44
N ALA A 293 -8.14 0.46 3.70
CA ALA A 293 -7.50 1.22 4.78
C ALA A 293 -6.04 0.79 5.01
N ALA A 294 -5.76 -0.52 4.94
CA ALA A 294 -4.41 -1.08 5.09
C ALA A 294 -3.47 -0.64 3.95
N ASN A 295 -4.04 -0.38 2.76
CA ASN A 295 -3.29 0.02 1.56
C ASN A 295 -3.26 1.53 1.32
N GLY A 296 -3.59 2.31 2.33
CA GLY A 296 -3.40 3.73 2.26
C GLY A 296 -4.60 4.55 1.82
N LEU A 297 -5.74 3.94 1.52
CA LEU A 297 -6.94 4.62 1.05
C LEU A 297 -7.87 5.12 2.18
N GLY A 298 -7.54 4.89 3.44
CA GLY A 298 -8.34 5.38 4.56
C GLY A 298 -9.76 4.83 4.61
N GLU A 299 -10.71 5.66 5.04
CA GLU A 299 -12.11 5.27 5.19
C GLU A 299 -12.93 5.53 3.93
N THR A 300 -12.66 6.61 3.20
CA THR A 300 -13.43 7.02 2.01
C THR A 300 -12.70 6.77 0.70
N GLY A 301 -11.37 6.62 0.74
CA GLY A 301 -10.56 6.52 -0.45
C GLY A 301 -10.82 5.26 -1.26
N GLU A 302 -10.78 5.41 -2.57
CA GLU A 302 -10.95 4.34 -3.55
C GLU A 302 -10.04 4.52 -4.76
N THR A 303 -9.94 3.46 -5.55
CA THR A 303 -9.32 3.52 -6.88
C THR A 303 -10.33 3.06 -7.92
N VAL A 304 -10.42 3.78 -9.03
CA VAL A 304 -11.40 3.53 -10.09
C VAL A 304 -10.73 3.55 -11.45
N LEU A 305 -11.12 2.62 -12.30
CA LEU A 305 -10.77 2.57 -13.70
C LEU A 305 -11.96 3.01 -14.56
N VAL A 306 -11.68 3.85 -15.53
CA VAL A 306 -12.68 4.39 -16.47
C VAL A 306 -12.09 4.33 -17.85
N ASP A 307 -12.89 4.02 -18.84
CA ASP A 307 -12.52 4.14 -20.25
C ASP A 307 -12.48 5.62 -20.66
N ALA A 308 -11.47 6.00 -21.44
CA ALA A 308 -11.27 7.38 -21.83
C ALA A 308 -12.20 7.85 -22.96
N ASP A 309 -12.76 6.91 -23.75
CA ASP A 309 -13.62 7.21 -24.89
C ASP A 309 -15.09 7.33 -24.48
N ASP A 310 -15.61 6.30 -23.83
CA ASP A 310 -17.02 6.22 -23.44
C ASP A 310 -17.29 6.70 -22.01
N PHE A 311 -16.24 6.87 -21.22
CA PHE A 311 -16.29 7.28 -19.80
C PHE A 311 -17.04 6.30 -18.89
N THR A 312 -17.21 5.05 -19.29
CA THR A 312 -17.85 4.06 -18.45
C THR A 312 -16.84 3.35 -17.52
N LEU A 313 -17.34 2.88 -16.38
CA LEU A 313 -16.53 2.20 -15.38
C LEU A 313 -15.97 0.86 -15.91
N ARG A 314 -14.67 0.64 -15.65
CA ARG A 314 -13.97 -0.63 -15.86
C ARG A 314 -13.62 -1.35 -14.54
N SER A 315 -13.87 -0.71 -13.40
CA SER A 315 -13.78 -1.34 -12.08
C SER A 315 -14.93 -0.91 -11.19
N LEU A 316 -15.27 -1.75 -10.20
CA LEU A 316 -16.28 -1.43 -9.21
C LEU A 316 -15.74 -0.42 -8.20
N SER A 317 -16.54 0.60 -7.89
CA SER A 317 -16.21 1.54 -6.83
C SER A 317 -16.39 0.90 -5.44
N ARG A 318 -15.59 1.36 -4.49
CA ARG A 318 -15.73 0.98 -3.08
C ARG A 318 -17.11 1.30 -2.52
N ALA A 319 -17.65 2.46 -2.87
CA ALA A 319 -18.95 2.90 -2.42
C ALA A 319 -20.07 1.94 -2.87
N TYR A 320 -19.97 1.43 -4.11
CA TYR A 320 -20.89 0.41 -4.62
C TYR A 320 -20.73 -0.93 -3.89
N LEU A 321 -19.50 -1.34 -3.62
CA LEU A 321 -19.22 -2.62 -2.94
C LEU A 321 -19.72 -2.64 -1.49
N ILE A 322 -19.75 -1.48 -0.82
CA ILE A 322 -20.22 -1.34 0.56
C ILE A 322 -21.76 -1.24 0.61
N ASP A 323 -22.35 -0.43 -0.27
CA ASP A 323 -23.80 -0.15 -0.30
C ASP A 323 -24.25 0.07 -1.74
N SER A 324 -24.57 -1.01 -2.44
CA SER A 324 -24.95 -0.97 -3.85
C SER A 324 -26.24 -0.20 -4.12
N ALA A 325 -27.24 -0.34 -3.26
CA ALA A 325 -28.52 0.35 -3.42
C ALA A 325 -28.38 1.86 -3.17
N GLY A 326 -27.76 2.24 -2.06
CA GLY A 326 -27.51 3.64 -1.73
C GLY A 326 -26.56 4.31 -2.73
N PHE A 327 -25.62 3.57 -3.30
CA PHE A 327 -24.77 4.08 -4.38
C PHE A 327 -25.60 4.46 -5.62
N ILE A 328 -26.44 3.55 -6.10
CA ILE A 328 -27.29 3.78 -7.29
C ILE A 328 -28.22 4.97 -7.08
N ASP A 329 -28.84 5.10 -5.90
CA ASP A 329 -29.71 6.21 -5.57
C ASP A 329 -28.95 7.54 -5.55
N ARG A 330 -27.75 7.60 -4.93
CA ARG A 330 -26.90 8.79 -4.94
C ARG A 330 -26.50 9.20 -6.36
N MET A 331 -26.08 8.23 -7.19
CA MET A 331 -25.67 8.53 -8.57
C MET A 331 -26.85 9.05 -9.40
N ARG A 332 -28.05 8.55 -9.19
CA ARG A 332 -29.26 9.04 -9.85
C ARG A 332 -29.58 10.48 -9.46
N ASP A 333 -29.45 10.82 -8.20
CA ASP A 333 -29.72 12.17 -7.69
C ASP A 333 -28.66 13.20 -8.19
N HIS A 334 -27.44 12.78 -8.40
CA HIS A 334 -26.35 13.62 -8.92
C HIS A 334 -26.22 13.65 -10.42
N MET A 335 -27.12 12.95 -11.19
CA MET A 335 -27.31 13.12 -12.51
C MET A 335 -26.46 12.72 -13.55
N LEU A 336 -25.70 11.72 -13.33
CA LEU A 336 -24.81 11.17 -14.34
C LEU A 336 -25.62 10.51 -15.45
N ALA A 337 -25.13 10.60 -16.68
CA ALA A 337 -25.67 9.81 -17.77
C ALA A 337 -25.43 8.34 -17.47
N GLY A 338 -26.42 7.52 -17.70
CA GLY A 338 -26.32 6.09 -17.48
C GLY A 338 -27.64 5.36 -17.76
N ASP A 339 -27.51 4.09 -18.04
CA ASP A 339 -28.66 3.18 -18.15
C ASP A 339 -29.06 2.67 -16.73
N TRP A 340 -29.94 3.41 -16.08
CA TRP A 340 -30.37 3.13 -14.70
C TRP A 340 -31.06 1.78 -14.54
N GLU A 341 -31.75 1.31 -15.55
CA GLU A 341 -32.38 0.01 -15.55
C GLU A 341 -31.32 -1.10 -15.68
N ALA A 342 -30.38 -0.91 -16.57
CA ALA A 342 -29.22 -1.79 -16.69
C ALA A 342 -28.39 -1.81 -15.40
N MET A 343 -28.17 -0.63 -14.80
CA MET A 343 -27.41 -0.51 -13.58
C MET A 343 -28.08 -1.21 -12.38
N ALA A 344 -29.41 -1.14 -12.28
CA ALA A 344 -30.16 -1.85 -11.25
C ALA A 344 -30.07 -3.38 -11.40
N ARG A 345 -29.94 -3.87 -12.63
CA ARG A 345 -29.88 -5.31 -12.95
C ARG A 345 -28.45 -5.87 -12.99
N ARG A 346 -27.48 -5.11 -13.48
CA ARG A 346 -26.10 -5.58 -13.80
C ARG A 346 -25.01 -4.86 -13.02
N GLY A 347 -25.37 -3.83 -12.26
CA GLY A 347 -24.40 -2.98 -11.58
C GLY A 347 -23.83 -1.87 -12.48
N PRO A 348 -22.88 -1.07 -11.93
CA PRO A 348 -22.39 0.13 -12.58
C PRO A 348 -21.35 -0.12 -13.69
N LEU A 349 -20.73 -1.31 -13.74
CA LEU A 349 -19.74 -1.64 -14.76
C LEU A 349 -20.35 -1.54 -16.15
N LEU A 350 -19.71 -0.79 -17.05
CA LEU A 350 -20.16 -0.51 -18.42
C LEU A 350 -21.51 0.21 -18.54
N ASN A 351 -22.16 0.57 -17.41
CA ASN A 351 -23.48 1.17 -17.39
C ASN A 351 -23.54 2.57 -16.77
N LEU A 352 -22.50 2.94 -16.00
CA LEU A 352 -22.36 4.26 -15.42
C LEU A 352 -21.29 5.05 -16.12
N GLU A 353 -21.67 6.18 -16.74
CA GLU A 353 -20.71 7.14 -17.29
C GLU A 353 -20.19 8.05 -16.17
N VAL A 354 -18.88 8.16 -16.06
CA VAL A 354 -18.19 9.00 -15.08
C VAL A 354 -17.43 10.12 -15.80
N ARG A 355 -18.04 11.30 -15.90
CA ARG A 355 -17.47 12.47 -16.59
C ARG A 355 -17.01 13.54 -15.60
N SER A 356 -16.40 13.15 -14.48
CA SER A 356 -15.78 14.10 -13.56
C SER A 356 -14.55 14.76 -14.19
N GLU A 357 -14.17 15.92 -13.67
CA GLU A 357 -13.08 16.73 -14.23
C GLU A 357 -11.74 15.99 -14.25
N ASN A 358 -11.41 15.25 -13.19
CA ASN A 358 -10.19 14.42 -13.12
C ASN A 358 -10.13 13.36 -14.22
N ILE A 359 -11.26 12.70 -14.51
CA ILE A 359 -11.34 11.68 -15.57
C ILE A 359 -11.15 12.33 -16.94
N GLN A 360 -11.80 13.47 -17.20
CA GLN A 360 -11.65 14.19 -18.47
C GLN A 360 -10.21 14.69 -18.68
N LEU A 361 -9.55 15.16 -17.61
CA LEU A 361 -8.14 15.57 -17.69
C LEU A 361 -7.21 14.38 -17.93
N ALA A 362 -7.47 13.25 -17.28
CA ALA A 362 -6.72 12.02 -17.49
C ALA A 362 -6.88 11.50 -18.93
N ALA A 363 -8.10 11.55 -19.49
CA ALA A 363 -8.40 11.11 -20.86
C ALA A 363 -7.65 11.93 -21.93
N VAL A 364 -7.29 13.18 -21.63
CA VAL A 364 -6.43 13.98 -22.53
C VAL A 364 -4.94 13.84 -22.22
N GLY A 365 -4.55 12.84 -21.42
CA GLY A 365 -3.17 12.50 -21.11
C GLY A 365 -2.56 13.26 -19.95
N GLN A 366 -3.35 13.97 -19.12
CA GLN A 366 -2.82 14.67 -17.96
C GLN A 366 -2.65 13.71 -16.79
N ASP A 367 -1.45 13.69 -16.21
CA ASP A 367 -1.10 13.03 -14.97
C ASP A 367 -0.91 14.06 -13.87
N SER A 368 -1.75 14.01 -12.82
CA SER A 368 -1.72 15.04 -11.78
C SER A 368 -2.36 14.56 -10.47
N VAL A 369 -2.14 15.36 -9.41
CA VAL A 369 -2.85 15.22 -8.13
C VAL A 369 -3.39 16.57 -7.69
N MET A 370 -4.71 16.66 -7.51
CA MET A 370 -5.36 17.91 -7.12
C MET A 370 -6.69 17.65 -6.40
N THR A 371 -7.23 18.69 -5.80
CA THR A 371 -8.57 18.62 -5.19
C THR A 371 -9.58 19.09 -6.22
N LEU A 372 -10.52 18.22 -6.56
CA LEU A 372 -11.56 18.44 -7.55
C LEU A 372 -12.89 17.89 -7.01
N ARG A 373 -13.97 18.12 -7.75
CA ARG A 373 -15.23 17.46 -7.50
C ARG A 373 -15.25 16.09 -8.14
N GLY A 374 -15.34 15.05 -7.32
CA GLY A 374 -15.44 13.66 -7.76
C GLY A 374 -16.76 13.36 -8.45
N TYR A 375 -16.88 12.18 -8.99
CA TYR A 375 -18.09 11.72 -9.70
C TYR A 375 -19.30 11.56 -8.75
N SER A 376 -19.09 11.39 -7.45
CA SER A 376 -20.12 11.37 -6.43
C SER A 376 -20.65 12.77 -6.08
N GLY A 377 -20.05 13.84 -6.62
CA GLY A 377 -20.39 15.22 -6.35
C GLY A 377 -19.69 15.84 -5.14
N GLU A 378 -18.96 15.06 -4.35
CA GLU A 378 -18.19 15.52 -3.20
C GLU A 378 -16.82 16.09 -3.64
N GLU A 379 -16.22 16.94 -2.80
CA GLU A 379 -14.83 17.36 -3.00
C GLU A 379 -13.88 16.24 -2.60
N VAL A 380 -13.06 15.81 -3.55
CA VAL A 380 -12.07 14.75 -3.35
C VAL A 380 -10.67 15.26 -3.67
N LEU A 381 -9.69 14.78 -2.90
CA LEU A 381 -8.30 14.82 -3.33
C LEU A 381 -8.09 13.60 -4.24
N THR A 382 -7.75 13.84 -5.48
CA THR A 382 -7.63 12.79 -6.51
C THR A 382 -6.27 12.83 -7.18
N ALA A 383 -5.61 11.68 -7.29
CA ALA A 383 -4.47 11.44 -8.15
C ALA A 383 -4.96 10.65 -9.37
N PHE A 384 -4.76 11.17 -10.57
CA PHE A 384 -5.31 10.61 -11.79
C PHE A 384 -4.30 10.63 -12.93
N GLY A 385 -4.50 9.79 -13.93
CA GLY A 385 -3.69 9.79 -15.15
C GLY A 385 -4.12 8.66 -16.09
N PRO A 386 -3.60 8.68 -17.33
CA PRO A 386 -3.81 7.61 -18.30
C PRO A 386 -3.00 6.37 -17.90
N LEU A 387 -3.40 5.23 -18.46
CA LEU A 387 -2.64 3.98 -18.43
C LEU A 387 -2.03 3.72 -19.81
N ASP A 388 -0.84 3.14 -19.82
CA ASP A 388 -0.19 2.65 -21.06
C ASP A 388 -0.50 1.15 -21.21
N LEU A 389 -1.56 0.85 -21.94
CA LEU A 389 -2.07 -0.50 -22.06
C LEU A 389 -1.85 -1.06 -23.48
N PRO A 390 -1.55 -2.37 -23.60
CA PRO A 390 -1.43 -3.01 -24.90
C PRO A 390 -2.77 -3.06 -25.65
N GLY A 391 -2.71 -3.18 -26.96
CA GLY A 391 -3.91 -3.40 -27.79
C GLY A 391 -4.74 -2.15 -28.07
N GLY A 392 -4.28 -0.95 -27.67
CA GLY A 392 -5.01 0.31 -27.92
C GLY A 392 -6.18 0.52 -26.96
N LEU A 393 -6.10 -0.05 -25.77
CA LEU A 393 -7.05 0.23 -24.67
C LEU A 393 -6.72 1.59 -24.06
N ASP A 394 -7.67 2.49 -24.08
CA ASP A 394 -7.52 3.86 -23.57
C ASP A 394 -8.23 3.99 -22.21
N TRP A 395 -7.60 3.44 -21.16
CA TRP A 395 -8.14 3.56 -19.81
C TRP A 395 -7.43 4.63 -19.02
N VAL A 396 -8.18 5.24 -18.11
CA VAL A 396 -7.67 6.17 -17.13
C VAL A 396 -7.90 5.61 -15.72
N ILE A 397 -6.96 5.92 -14.85
CA ILE A 397 -7.03 5.50 -13.44
C ILE A 397 -7.09 6.72 -12.54
N THR A 398 -7.90 6.63 -11.52
CA THR A 398 -7.93 7.60 -10.42
C THR A 398 -7.80 6.88 -9.09
N ALA A 399 -7.05 7.50 -8.18
CA ALA A 399 -7.05 7.19 -6.76
C ALA A 399 -7.53 8.43 -6.04
N GLU A 400 -8.66 8.35 -5.37
CA GLU A 400 -9.31 9.51 -4.75
C GLU A 400 -9.70 9.23 -3.31
N MET A 401 -9.84 10.30 -2.54
CA MET A 401 -10.26 10.29 -1.14
C MET A 401 -11.00 11.59 -0.85
N ASP A 402 -12.05 11.54 -0.03
CA ASP A 402 -12.75 12.73 0.39
C ASP A 402 -11.78 13.78 0.95
N ALA A 403 -11.93 15.02 0.49
CA ALA A 403 -11.05 16.11 0.92
C ALA A 403 -11.10 16.31 2.44
N ASP A 404 -12.27 16.12 3.05
CA ASP A 404 -12.42 16.19 4.50
C ASP A 404 -11.61 15.11 5.23
N GLU A 405 -11.54 13.91 4.72
CA GLU A 405 -10.68 12.85 5.29
C GLU A 405 -9.21 13.15 5.01
N ALA A 406 -8.87 13.46 3.76
CA ALA A 406 -7.52 13.76 3.32
C ALA A 406 -6.88 14.85 4.19
N TYR A 407 -7.64 15.90 4.47
CA TYR A 407 -7.18 17.04 5.27
C TYR A 407 -7.57 16.97 6.75
N ALA A 408 -8.22 15.90 7.22
CA ALA A 408 -8.59 15.73 8.64
C ALA A 408 -7.40 15.82 9.59
N ALA A 409 -6.23 15.32 9.16
CA ALA A 409 -5.00 15.44 9.94
C ALA A 409 -4.56 16.89 10.08
N VAL A 410 -4.66 17.67 9.01
CA VAL A 410 -4.37 19.12 8.99
C VAL A 410 -5.33 19.85 9.93
N GLY A 411 -6.63 19.54 9.87
CA GLY A 411 -7.63 20.10 10.78
C GLY A 411 -7.36 19.77 12.26
N ARG A 412 -6.99 18.51 12.55
CA ARG A 412 -6.57 18.09 13.91
C ARG A 412 -5.30 18.79 14.36
N PHE A 413 -4.34 18.92 13.46
CA PHE A 413 -3.10 19.65 13.71
C PHE A 413 -3.38 21.12 14.00
N GLY A 414 -4.18 21.80 13.17
CA GLY A 414 -4.60 23.19 13.38
C GLY A 414 -5.30 23.40 14.72
N ARG A 415 -6.21 22.49 15.09
CA ARG A 415 -6.90 22.53 16.38
C ARG A 415 -5.94 22.38 17.55
N ARG A 416 -4.96 21.46 17.47
CA ARG A 416 -3.92 21.29 18.50
C ARG A 416 -3.02 22.51 18.61
N MET A 417 -2.64 23.11 17.48
CA MET A 417 -1.86 24.35 17.43
C MET A 417 -2.63 25.52 18.05
N PHE A 418 -3.94 25.63 17.72
CA PHE A 418 -4.81 26.65 18.33
C PHE A 418 -4.95 26.46 19.85
N LEU A 419 -5.16 25.22 20.31
CA LEU A 419 -5.21 24.91 21.74
C LEU A 419 -3.87 25.20 22.43
N GLY A 420 -2.75 24.91 21.76
CA GLY A 420 -1.41 25.27 22.21
C GLY A 420 -1.23 26.77 22.35
N LEU A 421 -1.68 27.54 21.34
CA LEU A 421 -1.67 28.99 21.41
C LEU A 421 -2.50 29.52 22.58
N ALA A 422 -3.71 29.01 22.73
CA ALA A 422 -4.59 29.39 23.83
C ALA A 422 -3.95 29.10 25.20
N ALA A 423 -3.28 27.92 25.32
CA ALA A 423 -2.55 27.55 26.53
C ALA A 423 -1.36 28.48 26.80
N ILE A 424 -0.58 28.84 25.74
CA ILE A 424 0.54 29.78 25.86
C ILE A 424 0.04 31.18 26.28
N VAL A 425 -1.05 31.67 25.63
CA VAL A 425 -1.66 32.93 25.98
C VAL A 425 -2.13 32.91 27.43
N LEU A 426 -2.85 31.87 27.84
CA LEU A 426 -3.32 31.71 29.22
C LEU A 426 -2.12 31.66 30.21
N ALA A 427 -1.10 30.86 29.89
CA ALA A 427 0.12 30.79 30.72
C ALA A 427 0.82 32.17 30.81
N THR A 428 0.90 32.88 29.70
CA THR A 428 1.48 34.23 29.67
C THR A 428 0.67 35.22 30.51
N VAL A 429 -0.66 35.16 30.41
CA VAL A 429 -1.54 35.98 31.28
C VAL A 429 -1.34 35.63 32.75
N MET A 430 -1.35 34.34 33.07
CA MET A 430 -1.09 33.89 34.44
C MET A 430 0.29 34.32 34.95
N LEU A 431 1.33 34.19 34.11
CA LEU A 431 2.68 34.63 34.43
C LEU A 431 2.75 36.14 34.60
N ALA A 432 2.09 36.93 33.71
CA ALA A 432 2.03 38.38 33.82
C ALA A 432 1.29 38.83 35.08
N LEU A 433 0.21 38.14 35.46
CA LEU A 433 -0.48 38.37 36.73
C LEU A 433 0.38 38.00 37.93
N ALA A 434 1.08 36.86 37.88
CA ALA A 434 2.01 36.45 38.93
C ALA A 434 3.17 37.45 39.07
N PHE A 435 3.79 37.81 37.92
CA PHE A 435 4.84 38.81 37.83
C PHE A 435 4.37 40.15 38.43
N THR A 436 3.16 40.59 38.06
CA THR A 436 2.55 41.80 38.62
C THR A 436 2.43 41.69 40.14
N ARG A 437 1.98 40.54 40.66
CA ARG A 437 1.84 40.37 42.12
C ARG A 437 3.20 40.30 42.81
N VAL A 438 4.17 39.65 42.21
CA VAL A 438 5.50 39.47 42.80
C VAL A 438 6.33 40.77 42.78
N PHE A 439 6.32 41.50 41.64
CA PHE A 439 7.16 42.68 41.49
C PHE A 439 6.48 43.99 41.82
N MET A 440 5.20 44.16 41.52
CA MET A 440 4.54 45.46 41.73
C MET A 440 4.07 45.67 43.17
N LYS A 441 3.60 44.60 43.85
CA LYS A 441 3.21 44.73 45.25
C LYS A 441 4.37 45.20 46.17
N PRO A 442 5.59 44.66 46.02
CA PRO A 442 6.77 45.17 46.73
C PRO A 442 7.03 46.67 46.48
N ILE A 443 6.98 47.08 45.17
CA ILE A 443 7.19 48.48 44.78
C ILE A 443 6.13 49.40 45.36
N GLU A 444 4.87 48.98 45.35
CA GLU A 444 3.76 49.74 45.97
C GLU A 444 3.97 49.89 47.50
N LYS A 445 4.45 48.83 48.16
CA LYS A 445 4.80 48.85 49.58
C LYS A 445 5.97 49.80 49.88
N LEU A 446 7.00 49.78 49.00
CA LEU A 446 8.16 50.67 49.09
C LEU A 446 7.76 52.11 48.88
N THR A 447 6.92 52.38 47.87
CA THR A 447 6.43 53.76 47.63
C THR A 447 5.61 54.25 48.81
N ALA A 448 4.71 53.42 49.39
CA ALA A 448 3.98 53.74 50.58
C ALA A 448 4.89 53.87 51.81
N GLY A 449 5.96 53.07 51.91
CA GLY A 449 6.99 53.19 52.91
C GLY A 449 7.77 54.51 52.80
N ALA A 450 8.15 54.89 51.56
CA ALA A 450 8.81 56.18 51.29
C ALA A 450 7.93 57.38 51.65
N GLU A 451 6.62 57.28 51.34
CA GLU A 451 5.66 58.32 51.71
C GLU A 451 5.53 58.42 53.26
N ARG A 452 5.54 57.28 53.97
CA ARG A 452 5.56 57.25 55.44
C ARG A 452 6.85 57.85 56.03
N VAL A 453 8.02 57.47 55.47
CA VAL A 453 9.31 58.04 55.86
C VAL A 453 9.33 59.54 55.58
N LYS A 454 8.80 59.97 54.39
CA LYS A 454 8.62 61.37 54.09
C LYS A 454 7.71 62.09 55.08
N ALA A 455 6.73 61.36 55.65
CA ALA A 455 5.84 61.82 56.70
C ALA A 455 6.45 61.76 58.11
N GLY A 456 7.68 61.27 58.26
CA GLY A 456 8.42 61.24 59.52
C GLY A 456 8.27 59.92 60.34
N ASP A 457 7.59 58.94 59.79
CA ASP A 457 7.46 57.62 60.46
C ASP A 457 8.62 56.68 60.00
N THR A 458 9.67 56.66 60.77
CA THR A 458 10.86 55.78 60.58
C THR A 458 10.83 54.56 61.47
N SER A 459 9.75 54.36 62.25
CA SER A 459 9.68 53.28 63.25
C SER A 459 9.25 51.95 62.64
N THR A 460 8.61 51.91 61.49
CA THR A 460 8.05 50.72 60.90
C THR A 460 8.80 50.35 59.61
N PRO A 461 9.64 49.30 59.58
CA PRO A 461 10.31 48.87 58.40
C PRO A 461 9.31 48.43 57.30
N VAL A 462 9.66 48.62 56.06
CA VAL A 462 8.86 48.15 54.92
C VAL A 462 9.07 46.62 54.87
N ASP A 463 7.98 45.84 55.07
CA ASP A 463 8.01 44.37 54.95
C ASP A 463 7.80 43.97 53.52
N VAL A 464 8.91 43.93 52.77
CA VAL A 464 9.03 43.37 51.42
C VAL A 464 10.07 42.24 51.47
N ARG A 465 9.57 40.99 51.41
CA ARG A 465 10.41 39.78 51.55
C ARG A 465 10.75 39.20 50.17
N THR A 466 11.39 39.97 49.32
CA THR A 466 11.96 39.50 48.04
C THR A 466 13.48 39.40 48.17
N ARG A 467 14.08 38.42 47.46
CA ARG A 467 15.57 38.22 47.42
C ARG A 467 16.23 38.83 46.18
N ASP A 468 15.51 39.70 45.49
CA ASP A 468 15.92 40.39 44.25
C ASP A 468 16.37 41.84 44.54
N GLU A 469 16.59 42.59 43.43
CA GLU A 469 16.98 43.99 43.52
C GLU A 469 15.98 44.83 44.30
N ILE A 470 14.69 44.46 44.31
CA ILE A 470 13.64 45.13 45.03
C ILE A 470 13.75 44.84 46.54
N GLY A 471 14.03 43.59 46.89
CA GLY A 471 14.34 43.20 48.24
C GLY A 471 15.59 43.92 48.75
N ARG A 472 16.63 43.94 47.94
CA ARG A 472 17.90 44.66 48.20
C ARG A 472 17.67 46.15 48.36
N PHE A 473 16.82 46.76 47.47
CA PHE A 473 16.43 48.14 47.61
C PHE A 473 15.64 48.38 48.89
N THR A 474 14.80 47.43 49.27
CA THR A 474 14.04 47.48 50.55
C THR A 474 14.98 47.34 51.75
N GLU A 475 15.98 46.46 51.68
CA GLU A 475 17.01 46.32 52.68
C GLU A 475 17.81 47.59 52.82
N VAL A 476 18.32 48.14 51.69
CA VAL A 476 19.03 49.42 51.66
C VAL A 476 18.14 50.56 52.12
N PHE A 477 16.85 50.52 51.72
CA PHE A 477 15.88 51.47 52.21
C PHE A 477 15.62 51.30 53.72
N ASN A 478 15.44 50.09 54.17
CA ASN A 478 15.31 49.78 55.61
C ASN A 478 16.61 49.95 56.37
N GLU A 479 17.79 49.70 55.72
CA GLU A 479 19.11 50.06 56.25
C GLU A 479 19.36 51.56 56.21
N MET A 480 18.90 52.24 55.19
CA MET A 480 18.90 53.72 55.15
C MET A 480 17.91 54.31 56.16
N VAL A 481 16.77 53.64 56.32
CA VAL A 481 15.78 53.95 57.39
C VAL A 481 16.24 53.37 58.70
N GLY A 482 16.88 52.21 58.73
CA GLY A 482 17.46 51.54 59.85
C GLY A 482 19.02 51.68 59.91
N GLY A 483 19.68 52.30 58.93
CA GLY A 483 21.06 52.79 58.90
C GLY A 483 21.21 54.15 59.57
N ILE A 484 20.15 54.60 59.62
CA ILE A 484 19.59 55.24 60.80
C ILE A 484 19.55 54.19 61.99
N GLU A 485 19.35 52.93 61.77
CA GLU A 485 19.39 51.83 62.77
C GLU A 485 20.10 50.56 62.24
N ARG A 486 21.44 50.66 62.08
CA ARG A 486 22.39 49.53 62.04
C ARG A 486 22.37 48.51 60.91
N GLN A 487 23.56 48.43 60.35
CA GLN A 487 24.18 47.36 59.59
C GLN A 487 24.01 45.98 60.21
N LYS A 488 23.57 45.05 59.46
CA LYS A 488 24.14 43.67 59.52
C LYS A 488 23.51 42.66 58.60
N HIS A 489 24.38 41.94 58.11
CA HIS A 489 24.50 40.48 57.81
C HIS A 489 24.17 39.89 56.44
N GLU A 490 25.08 39.08 56.16
CA GLU A 490 25.60 38.55 54.90
C GLU A 490 25.32 37.05 54.65
N ILE A 491 25.25 36.67 53.38
CA ILE A 491 25.71 35.41 52.69
C ILE A 491 24.90 34.14 52.69
N ALA A 492 24.74 33.60 51.57
CA ALA A 492 24.91 32.22 51.00
C ALA A 492 23.78 31.66 50.17
N HIS A 493 23.84 30.87 49.15
CA HIS A 493 24.84 30.09 48.44
C HIS A 493 24.20 29.39 47.21
N GLN A 494 25.08 29.03 46.26
CA GLN A 494 24.86 28.40 44.96
C GLN A 494 24.60 26.89 44.98
N ALA A 495 23.92 26.36 44.03
CA ALA A 495 24.24 25.20 43.20
C ALA A 495 22.99 24.49 42.65
N ARG A 496 22.88 24.30 41.38
CA ARG A 496 22.40 23.07 40.72
C ARG A 496 22.16 23.27 39.19
N THR A 497 23.06 22.77 38.38
CA THR A 497 22.88 22.91 36.92
C THR A 497 23.39 21.72 36.07
N ASN A 498 23.52 20.53 36.54
CA ASN A 498 24.22 19.52 35.72
C ASN A 498 23.44 18.25 35.30
N GLU A 499 22.12 18.18 35.40
CA GLU A 499 21.44 16.91 35.32
C GLU A 499 20.81 16.52 33.95
N SER A 500 20.66 17.47 33.03
CA SER A 500 19.86 17.20 31.81
C SER A 500 20.62 16.64 30.58
N ILE A 501 21.95 16.61 30.63
CA ILE A 501 22.76 16.26 29.45
C ILE A 501 23.01 14.74 29.32
N LEU A 502 22.97 14.01 30.41
CA LEU A 502 23.37 12.59 30.43
C LEU A 502 22.33 11.63 29.86
N THR A 503 21.04 11.97 29.97
CA THR A 503 19.94 11.07 29.57
C THR A 503 19.60 11.06 28.08
N ALA A 504 20.17 11.99 27.30
CA ALA A 504 19.92 12.06 25.86
C ALA A 504 20.87 11.20 24.98
N LYS A 505 21.96 10.69 25.59
CA LYS A 505 23.02 9.99 24.82
C LYS A 505 23.15 8.50 25.11
N PHE A 506 22.58 8.00 26.19
CA PHE A 506 22.76 6.62 26.64
C PHE A 506 21.45 5.95 26.97
N PRO A 507 21.33 4.61 26.80
CA PRO A 507 20.25 3.83 27.40
C PRO A 507 20.16 4.08 28.91
N PRO A 508 18.98 4.07 29.51
CA PRO A 508 18.78 4.43 30.92
C PRO A 508 19.68 3.69 31.91
N SER A 509 19.91 2.41 31.69
CA SER A 509 20.80 1.57 32.52
C SER A 509 22.25 1.98 32.45
N VAL A 510 22.70 2.41 31.28
CA VAL A 510 24.07 2.87 31.02
C VAL A 510 24.27 4.29 31.58
N ALA A 511 23.29 5.17 31.43
CA ALA A 511 23.32 6.52 31.98
C ALA A 511 23.42 6.54 33.51
N GLU A 512 22.79 5.60 34.21
CA GLU A 512 22.88 5.47 35.66
C GLU A 512 24.27 5.03 36.12
N ARG A 513 24.87 4.05 35.44
CA ARG A 513 26.23 3.56 35.74
C ARG A 513 27.30 4.63 35.48
N TYR A 514 27.15 5.37 34.38
CA TYR A 514 28.03 6.48 34.02
C TYR A 514 27.96 7.62 35.06
N ARG A 515 26.78 7.93 35.62
CA ARG A 515 26.56 8.90 36.68
C ARG A 515 27.27 8.49 38.00
N ASN A 516 27.34 7.20 38.25
CA ASN A 516 27.99 6.64 39.44
C ASN A 516 29.52 6.52 39.29
N GLY A 517 30.10 7.04 38.20
CA GLY A 517 31.57 7.13 37.97
C GLY A 517 32.17 5.85 37.38
N GLU A 518 31.36 5.00 36.73
CA GLU A 518 31.90 3.82 36.06
C GLU A 518 32.43 4.20 34.66
N GLU A 519 33.78 4.11 34.51
CA GLU A 519 34.47 4.59 33.28
C GLU A 519 34.52 3.56 32.14
N ASN A 520 34.27 2.25 32.41
CA ASN A 520 34.35 1.16 31.41
C ASN A 520 33.08 0.34 31.42
N ILE A 521 32.02 0.86 30.82
CA ILE A 521 30.73 0.16 30.73
C ILE A 521 30.73 -0.73 29.50
N VAL A 522 30.85 -2.05 29.70
CA VAL A 522 30.77 -3.08 28.64
C VAL A 522 29.91 -4.22 29.17
N ASP A 523 28.93 -4.61 28.39
CA ASP A 523 28.06 -5.75 28.67
C ASP A 523 28.18 -6.77 27.52
N ALA A 524 28.09 -8.07 27.83
CA ALA A 524 28.12 -9.15 26.86
C ALA A 524 26.70 -9.79 26.75
N PHE A 525 26.31 -10.12 25.54
CA PHE A 525 25.03 -10.69 25.21
C PHE A 525 25.24 -11.93 24.31
N ASP A 526 24.70 -13.09 24.71
CA ASP A 526 25.07 -14.37 24.06
C ASP A 526 24.13 -14.80 22.91
N ASN A 527 22.88 -14.32 22.87
CA ASN A 527 21.87 -14.80 21.95
C ASN A 527 21.27 -13.71 21.08
N VAL A 528 22.08 -12.83 20.55
CA VAL A 528 21.66 -11.67 19.76
C VAL A 528 21.64 -12.02 18.29
N THR A 529 20.60 -11.63 17.58
CA THR A 529 20.59 -11.63 16.12
C THR A 529 20.95 -10.24 15.61
N VAL A 530 22.02 -10.18 14.84
CA VAL A 530 22.54 -8.96 14.22
C VAL A 530 22.11 -8.92 12.77
N LEU A 531 21.64 -7.76 12.34
CA LEU A 531 21.35 -7.44 10.97
C LEU A 531 22.13 -6.20 10.55
N PHE A 532 22.89 -6.31 9.47
CA PHE A 532 23.53 -5.19 8.82
C PHE A 532 23.11 -5.12 7.36
N ALA A 533 22.62 -3.96 6.96
CA ALA A 533 22.24 -3.69 5.60
C ALA A 533 23.20 -2.66 5.00
N ASP A 534 23.86 -3.07 3.93
CA ASP A 534 24.80 -2.27 3.14
C ASP A 534 24.05 -1.72 1.93
N ILE A 535 23.84 -0.41 1.92
CA ILE A 535 23.19 0.28 0.82
C ILE A 535 24.26 0.65 -0.21
N ARG A 536 24.02 0.25 -1.46
CA ARG A 536 24.97 0.37 -2.55
C ARG A 536 24.46 1.31 -3.64
N ARG A 537 25.38 1.70 -4.51
CA ARG A 537 25.13 2.68 -5.57
C ARG A 537 24.71 4.05 -5.02
N THR A 538 25.20 4.36 -3.82
CA THR A 538 24.92 5.62 -3.14
C THR A 538 25.54 6.83 -3.85
N GLU A 539 26.44 6.61 -4.83
CA GLU A 539 26.90 7.65 -5.75
C GLU A 539 25.75 8.36 -6.46
N GLN A 540 24.64 7.65 -6.73
CA GLN A 540 23.45 8.25 -7.32
C GLN A 540 22.79 9.31 -6.42
N LEU A 541 22.94 9.19 -5.11
CA LEU A 541 22.49 10.22 -4.17
C LEU A 541 23.36 11.48 -4.26
N SER A 542 24.63 11.33 -4.61
CA SER A 542 25.55 12.46 -4.77
C SER A 542 25.32 13.23 -6.06
N GLU A 543 24.60 12.64 -7.02
CA GLU A 543 24.19 13.29 -8.27
C GLU A 543 22.92 14.14 -8.08
N LEU A 544 22.20 13.95 -6.98
CA LEU A 544 21.02 14.74 -6.63
C LEU A 544 21.41 16.06 -5.95
N PRO A 545 20.55 17.09 -6.02
CA PRO A 545 20.70 18.27 -5.19
C PRO A 545 20.80 17.89 -3.71
N PRO A 546 21.63 18.59 -2.90
CA PRO A 546 21.87 18.22 -1.49
C PRO A 546 20.59 18.07 -0.64
N THR A 547 19.57 18.87 -0.91
CA THR A 547 18.27 18.79 -0.25
C THR A 547 17.52 17.51 -0.59
N ASP A 548 17.54 17.11 -1.85
CA ASP A 548 16.81 15.94 -2.36
C ASP A 548 17.53 14.65 -1.93
N SER A 549 18.85 14.64 -1.98
CA SER A 549 19.67 13.56 -1.44
C SER A 549 19.37 13.32 0.04
N LEU A 550 19.30 14.40 0.85
CA LEU A 550 18.94 14.29 2.26
C LEU A 550 17.51 13.79 2.47
N HIS A 551 16.57 14.22 1.64
CA HIS A 551 15.18 13.74 1.70
C HIS A 551 15.07 12.25 1.42
N VAL A 552 15.76 11.76 0.40
CA VAL A 552 15.81 10.33 0.07
C VAL A 552 16.46 9.54 1.21
N LEU A 553 17.59 10.00 1.72
CA LEU A 553 18.28 9.35 2.83
C LEU A 553 17.39 9.28 4.08
N ASN A 554 16.74 10.38 4.41
CA ASN A 554 15.79 10.42 5.54
C ASN A 554 14.58 9.51 5.31
N ALA A 555 14.08 9.38 4.09
CA ALA A 555 12.99 8.47 3.76
C ALA A 555 13.41 7.01 3.95
N ILE A 556 14.64 6.66 3.55
CA ILE A 556 15.20 5.32 3.76
C ILE A 556 15.32 5.04 5.27
N VAL A 557 15.96 5.94 6.01
CA VAL A 557 16.17 5.77 7.46
C VAL A 557 14.83 5.68 8.20
N ARG A 558 13.85 6.54 7.87
CA ARG A 558 12.52 6.47 8.47
C ARG A 558 11.83 5.15 8.18
N ALA A 559 11.83 4.70 6.93
CA ALA A 559 11.21 3.44 6.56
C ALA A 559 11.84 2.25 7.29
N PHE A 560 13.16 2.30 7.51
CA PHE A 560 13.88 1.27 8.25
C PHE A 560 13.60 1.36 9.75
N ASN A 561 13.58 2.57 10.31
CA ASN A 561 13.23 2.78 11.70
C ASN A 561 11.81 2.32 12.00
N ASP A 562 10.84 2.66 11.14
CA ASP A 562 9.46 2.22 11.27
C ASP A 562 9.35 0.68 11.20
N ALA A 563 10.16 0.05 10.37
CA ALA A 563 10.21 -1.42 10.29
C ALA A 563 10.88 -2.02 11.54
N ALA A 564 11.97 -1.42 12.02
CA ALA A 564 12.67 -1.84 13.22
C ALA A 564 11.75 -1.73 14.46
N GLU A 565 11.02 -0.63 14.59
CA GLU A 565 10.07 -0.43 15.69
C GLU A 565 8.95 -1.48 15.67
N ARG A 566 8.32 -1.72 14.51
CA ARG A 566 7.27 -2.74 14.36
C ARG A 566 7.75 -4.14 14.70
N LEU A 567 8.98 -4.46 14.33
CA LEU A 567 9.56 -5.78 14.51
C LEU A 567 10.33 -5.90 15.82
N GLY A 568 10.44 -4.82 16.60
CA GLY A 568 11.13 -4.78 17.87
C GLY A 568 12.63 -5.03 17.74
N MET A 569 13.23 -4.52 16.67
CA MET A 569 14.68 -4.46 16.47
C MET A 569 15.24 -3.21 17.14
N GLU A 570 16.38 -3.34 17.76
CA GLU A 570 17.10 -2.24 18.41
C GLU A 570 18.10 -1.61 17.43
N ILE A 571 17.95 -0.32 17.19
CA ILE A 571 18.77 0.41 16.23
C ILE A 571 20.06 0.83 16.94
N ILE A 572 21.20 0.42 16.42
CA ILE A 572 22.52 0.75 16.96
C ILE A 572 23.08 1.96 16.23
N ARG A 573 23.16 1.90 14.91
CA ARG A 573 23.68 2.99 14.07
C ARG A 573 22.94 3.04 12.73
N PRO A 574 22.23 4.13 12.43
CA PRO A 574 21.85 4.45 11.06
C PRO A 574 23.00 5.17 10.38
N MET A 575 23.70 4.52 9.45
CA MET A 575 24.79 5.12 8.67
C MET A 575 24.29 5.53 7.27
N ALA A 576 25.02 6.42 6.62
CA ALA A 576 24.63 6.94 5.31
C ALA A 576 24.54 5.87 4.22
N ASP A 577 25.36 4.85 4.29
CA ASP A 577 25.51 3.74 3.35
C ASP A 577 25.08 2.39 3.92
N GLY A 578 24.86 2.30 5.24
CA GLY A 578 24.49 1.06 5.92
C GLY A 578 23.65 1.28 7.17
N TYR A 579 22.97 0.24 7.61
CA TYR A 579 22.08 0.27 8.75
C TYR A 579 22.32 -0.95 9.63
N LEU A 580 22.71 -0.70 10.88
CA LEU A 580 22.98 -1.75 11.87
C LEU A 580 21.87 -1.77 12.93
N CYS A 581 21.23 -2.91 13.06
CA CYS A 581 20.30 -3.17 14.16
C CYS A 581 20.45 -4.59 14.71
N VAL A 582 20.00 -4.75 15.93
CA VAL A 582 20.08 -6.02 16.66
C VAL A 582 18.72 -6.40 17.24
N CYS A 583 18.55 -7.67 17.54
CA CYS A 583 17.38 -8.16 18.27
C CYS A 583 17.83 -9.01 19.44
N ASP A 584 17.19 -8.83 20.57
CA ASP A 584 17.43 -9.59 21.81
C ASP A 584 18.62 -9.09 22.67
N MET A 585 18.89 -7.80 22.61
CA MET A 585 19.93 -7.21 23.46
C MET A 585 19.35 -6.63 24.76
N ASN A 586 18.42 -5.69 24.68
CA ASN A 586 17.78 -5.08 25.86
C ASN A 586 16.39 -5.67 26.18
N SER A 587 15.81 -6.41 25.27
CA SER A 587 14.48 -6.99 25.39
C SER A 587 14.47 -8.44 24.90
N PRO A 588 14.68 -9.45 25.76
CA PRO A 588 14.75 -10.87 25.41
C PRO A 588 13.53 -11.35 24.59
N ARG A 589 13.81 -12.01 23.44
CA ARG A 589 12.77 -12.49 22.50
C ARG A 589 13.16 -13.85 21.92
N LEU A 590 12.26 -14.81 21.99
CA LEU A 590 12.48 -16.15 21.47
C LEU A 590 12.44 -16.25 19.93
N ASP A 591 11.98 -15.21 19.25
CA ASP A 591 11.81 -15.14 17.80
C ASP A 591 12.73 -14.11 17.13
N ASN A 592 13.85 -13.78 17.76
CA ASN A 592 14.79 -12.74 17.33
C ASN A 592 15.29 -12.94 15.89
N THR A 593 15.68 -14.16 15.51
CA THR A 593 16.20 -14.49 14.18
C THR A 593 15.12 -14.37 13.10
N ARG A 594 13.89 -14.78 13.40
CA ARG A 594 12.75 -14.59 12.48
C ARG A 594 12.47 -13.12 12.23
N ARG A 595 12.51 -12.29 13.27
CA ARG A 595 12.29 -10.85 13.17
C ARG A 595 13.35 -10.17 12.31
N ALA A 596 14.60 -10.59 12.43
CA ALA A 596 15.68 -10.08 11.59
C ALA A 596 15.47 -10.44 10.10
N LEU A 597 14.98 -11.65 9.80
CA LEU A 597 14.61 -12.03 8.43
C LEU A 597 13.41 -11.23 7.91
N GLU A 598 12.39 -11.04 8.71
CA GLU A 598 11.23 -10.19 8.36
C GLU A 598 11.65 -8.73 8.16
N MET A 599 12.58 -8.24 8.99
CA MET A 599 13.17 -6.91 8.86
C MET A 599 13.91 -6.75 7.53
N SER A 600 14.74 -7.73 7.16
CA SER A 600 15.50 -7.70 5.91
C SER A 600 14.60 -7.65 4.67
N LEU A 601 13.52 -8.41 4.68
CA LEU A 601 12.50 -8.38 3.62
C LEU A 601 11.78 -7.03 3.56
N ALA A 602 11.43 -6.48 4.72
CA ALA A 602 10.78 -5.17 4.80
C ALA A 602 11.70 -4.03 4.31
N MET A 603 13.00 -4.11 4.60
CA MET A 603 14.01 -3.15 4.15
C MET A 603 14.14 -3.17 2.63
N LEU A 604 14.29 -4.34 2.01
CA LEU A 604 14.36 -4.47 0.54
C LEU A 604 13.07 -3.98 -0.13
N ALA A 605 11.92 -4.30 0.43
CA ALA A 605 10.64 -3.81 -0.09
C ALA A 605 10.52 -2.28 0.02
N SER A 606 11.00 -1.71 1.11
CA SER A 606 11.01 -0.26 1.33
C SER A 606 11.96 0.45 0.37
N LEU A 607 13.18 -0.08 0.20
CA LEU A 607 14.17 0.49 -0.73
C LEU A 607 13.65 0.47 -2.18
N ARG A 608 13.01 -0.62 -2.59
CA ARG A 608 12.40 -0.71 -3.93
C ARG A 608 11.35 0.38 -4.16
N LYS A 609 10.45 0.59 -3.19
CA LYS A 609 9.43 1.65 -3.26
C LYS A 609 10.05 3.04 -3.34
N ILE A 610 11.13 3.27 -2.59
CA ILE A 610 11.84 4.55 -2.58
C ILE A 610 12.56 4.78 -3.91
N ASN A 611 13.17 3.74 -4.48
CA ASN A 611 13.77 3.79 -5.81
C ASN A 611 12.73 4.14 -6.89
N GLU A 612 11.59 3.45 -6.89
CA GLU A 612 10.50 3.69 -7.84
C GLU A 612 9.96 5.12 -7.73
N ALA A 613 9.82 5.63 -6.50
CA ALA A 613 9.32 6.98 -6.24
C ALA A 613 10.29 8.09 -6.68
N ASN A 614 11.61 7.82 -6.67
CA ASN A 614 12.64 8.82 -6.92
C ASN A 614 13.45 8.57 -8.20
N GLY A 615 13.14 7.54 -8.96
CA GLY A 615 13.84 7.17 -10.18
C GLY A 615 15.29 6.71 -9.95
N LEU A 616 15.56 6.13 -8.77
CA LEU A 616 16.90 5.69 -8.35
C LEU A 616 17.05 4.18 -8.56
N GLY A 617 18.30 3.76 -8.64
CA GLY A 617 18.71 2.38 -8.75
C GLY A 617 19.54 1.90 -7.57
N LEU A 618 19.27 2.40 -6.36
CA LEU A 618 19.96 1.95 -5.15
C LEU A 618 19.72 0.47 -4.96
N THR A 619 20.77 -0.23 -4.58
CA THR A 619 20.70 -1.65 -4.25
C THR A 619 21.13 -1.87 -2.80
N MET A 620 20.83 -3.01 -2.25
CA MET A 620 21.18 -3.29 -0.87
C MET A 620 21.54 -4.77 -0.70
N ALA A 621 22.63 -5.01 0.00
CA ALA A 621 22.95 -6.34 0.48
C ALA A 621 22.77 -6.40 1.99
N ILE A 622 22.10 -7.43 2.46
CA ILE A 622 21.84 -7.60 3.89
C ILE A 622 22.51 -8.87 4.37
N GLY A 623 23.29 -8.71 5.44
CA GLY A 623 23.83 -9.81 6.21
C GLY A 623 23.04 -10.03 7.50
N ILE A 624 22.87 -11.27 7.91
CA ILE A 624 22.26 -11.62 9.19
C ILE A 624 23.05 -12.77 9.82
N GLU A 625 23.42 -12.58 11.07
CA GLU A 625 24.07 -13.63 11.86
C GLU A 625 23.49 -13.64 13.28
N HIS A 626 23.52 -14.81 13.90
CA HIS A 626 23.12 -15.01 15.27
C HIS A 626 24.31 -15.43 16.11
N GLY A 627 24.52 -14.79 17.25
CA GLY A 627 25.62 -15.13 18.15
C GLY A 627 25.81 -14.13 19.28
N SER A 628 26.95 -14.25 19.94
CA SER A 628 27.31 -13.33 21.02
C SER A 628 27.84 -12.00 20.48
N VAL A 629 27.45 -10.92 21.15
CA VAL A 629 27.95 -9.58 20.92
C VAL A 629 28.36 -8.92 22.25
N SER A 630 29.22 -7.94 22.19
CA SER A 630 29.51 -7.03 23.30
C SER A 630 28.98 -5.66 22.94
N ALA A 631 28.42 -4.97 23.91
CA ALA A 631 27.94 -3.61 23.74
C ALA A 631 28.49 -2.73 24.86
N GLY A 632 28.83 -1.48 24.57
CA GLY A 632 29.39 -0.61 25.58
C GLY A 632 29.67 0.82 25.11
N VAL A 633 30.16 1.63 26.05
CA VAL A 633 30.51 3.02 25.78
C VAL A 633 32.00 3.08 25.34
N ILE A 634 32.24 3.47 24.10
CA ILE A 634 33.58 3.63 23.57
C ILE A 634 34.04 5.06 23.87
N ALA A 635 34.99 5.19 24.81
CA ALA A 635 35.47 6.45 25.35
C ALA A 635 36.77 6.89 24.68
N GLU A 636 36.75 7.58 23.52
CA GLU A 636 37.92 8.46 23.21
C GLU A 636 37.59 9.76 22.47
N SER A 637 36.44 9.94 21.85
CA SER A 637 36.09 11.23 21.23
C SER A 637 34.61 11.57 21.15
N THR A 638 33.70 10.59 21.26
CA THR A 638 32.25 10.82 21.03
C THR A 638 31.31 10.29 22.12
N ASN A 639 31.82 9.54 23.11
CA ASN A 639 30.96 8.86 24.13
C ASN A 639 29.72 8.22 23.49
N ALA A 640 29.93 7.35 22.48
CA ALA A 640 28.86 6.66 21.79
C ALA A 640 28.70 5.23 22.34
N TYR A 641 27.47 4.80 22.51
CA TYR A 641 27.15 3.41 22.80
C TYR A 641 27.15 2.62 21.50
N ASP A 642 27.94 1.54 21.42
CA ASP A 642 28.11 0.75 20.22
C ASP A 642 28.14 -0.76 20.53
N VAL A 643 28.03 -1.57 19.46
CA VAL A 643 28.01 -3.04 19.53
C VAL A 643 29.11 -3.61 18.65
N TRP A 644 29.85 -4.59 19.16
CA TRP A 644 30.91 -5.29 18.44
C TRP A 644 30.94 -6.78 18.79
N GLY A 645 31.65 -7.58 18.04
CA GLY A 645 31.82 -9.01 18.27
C GLY A 645 31.73 -9.84 17.01
N ARG A 646 31.91 -11.17 17.14
CA ARG A 646 31.94 -12.09 16.01
C ARG A 646 30.67 -12.01 15.15
N ALA A 647 29.50 -11.97 15.78
CA ALA A 647 28.26 -11.89 15.03
C ALA A 647 28.15 -10.61 14.20
N VAL A 648 28.65 -9.47 14.70
CA VAL A 648 28.70 -8.20 13.96
C VAL A 648 29.64 -8.26 12.77
N ASP A 649 30.89 -8.76 12.98
CA ASP A 649 31.90 -8.90 11.91
C ASP A 649 31.40 -9.84 10.79
N VAL A 650 30.85 -10.99 11.14
CA VAL A 650 30.29 -11.94 10.19
C VAL A 650 29.13 -11.34 9.41
N THR A 651 28.24 -10.65 10.08
CA THR A 651 27.08 -9.97 9.47
C THR A 651 27.52 -8.94 8.43
N GLN A 652 28.51 -8.11 8.76
CA GLN A 652 29.06 -7.11 7.84
C GLN A 652 29.76 -7.75 6.63
N ARG A 653 30.49 -8.84 6.82
CA ARG A 653 31.14 -9.58 5.73
C ARG A 653 30.15 -10.25 4.81
N ILE A 654 29.07 -10.79 5.34
CA ILE A 654 27.97 -11.33 4.53
C ILE A 654 27.33 -10.22 3.69
N ALA A 655 27.11 -9.06 4.25
CA ALA A 655 26.56 -7.90 3.52
C ALA A 655 27.56 -7.35 2.48
N ALA A 656 28.86 -7.59 2.64
CA ALA A 656 29.89 -7.15 1.68
C ALA A 656 30.01 -8.04 0.43
N ILE A 657 29.26 -9.15 0.32
CA ILE A 657 29.22 -9.99 -0.89
C ILE A 657 28.80 -9.15 -2.10
N PRO A 658 29.50 -9.23 -3.27
CA PRO A 658 29.31 -8.30 -4.40
C PRO A 658 28.05 -8.59 -5.24
N ASP A 659 27.00 -9.10 -4.65
CA ASP A 659 25.71 -9.31 -5.29
C ASP A 659 24.70 -8.27 -4.80
N ASP A 660 23.86 -7.79 -5.69
CA ASP A 660 22.85 -6.75 -5.43
C ASP A 660 21.51 -7.36 -4.96
N ASN A 661 20.87 -6.70 -4.01
CA ASN A 661 19.56 -7.06 -3.49
C ASN A 661 19.47 -8.49 -2.94
N ILE A 662 20.49 -8.88 -2.20
CA ILE A 662 20.56 -10.18 -1.55
C ILE A 662 20.34 -10.08 -0.04
N ILE A 663 19.80 -11.16 0.52
CA ILE A 663 19.79 -11.38 1.95
C ILE A 663 20.62 -12.64 2.19
N GLY A 664 21.82 -12.43 2.69
CA GLY A 664 22.71 -13.50 3.09
C GLY A 664 22.58 -13.78 4.59
N VAL A 665 22.63 -15.02 4.95
CA VAL A 665 22.56 -15.45 6.35
C VAL A 665 23.66 -16.45 6.66
N GLY A 666 24.11 -16.43 7.88
CA GLY A 666 25.00 -17.46 8.40
C GLY A 666 24.27 -18.76 8.74
N PRO A 667 25.00 -19.86 8.91
CA PRO A 667 24.41 -21.18 9.24
C PRO A 667 23.59 -21.18 10.52
N SER A 668 24.00 -20.48 11.55
CA SER A 668 23.31 -20.33 12.84
C SER A 668 21.89 -19.77 12.68
N VAL A 669 21.70 -18.85 11.74
CA VAL A 669 20.39 -18.28 11.43
C VAL A 669 19.46 -19.35 10.83
N VAL A 670 19.99 -20.17 9.91
CA VAL A 670 19.22 -21.22 9.25
C VAL A 670 18.81 -22.32 10.23
N GLU A 671 19.70 -22.70 11.13
CA GLU A 671 19.41 -23.67 12.18
C GLU A 671 18.26 -23.23 13.09
N LEU A 672 18.19 -21.94 13.39
CA LEU A 672 17.16 -21.39 14.30
C LEU A 672 15.80 -21.18 13.65
N VAL A 673 15.75 -20.93 12.35
CA VAL A 673 14.46 -20.68 11.66
C VAL A 673 13.88 -21.93 11.00
N GLY A 674 14.67 -23.01 10.88
CA GLY A 674 14.26 -24.29 10.32
C GLY A 674 13.73 -24.17 8.89
N ASP A 675 12.79 -25.04 8.53
CA ASP A 675 12.25 -25.14 7.17
C ASP A 675 11.27 -24.03 6.77
N ARG A 676 11.09 -23.01 7.64
CA ARG A 676 10.14 -21.90 7.39
C ARG A 676 10.54 -21.01 6.22
N TYR A 677 11.83 -20.98 5.88
CA TYR A 677 12.38 -20.19 4.79
C TYR A 677 13.16 -21.09 3.83
N ARG A 678 13.22 -20.69 2.57
CA ARG A 678 14.01 -21.36 1.54
C ARG A 678 15.31 -20.62 1.34
N PHE A 679 16.40 -21.33 1.43
CA PHE A 679 17.75 -20.82 1.25
C PHE A 679 18.46 -21.53 0.10
N LEU A 680 19.32 -20.82 -0.60
CA LEU A 680 20.28 -21.37 -1.56
C LEU A 680 21.69 -21.23 -1.00
N ARG A 681 22.56 -22.11 -1.41
CA ARG A 681 23.98 -21.99 -1.07
C ARG A 681 24.56 -20.77 -1.79
N GLY A 682 25.11 -19.86 -1.04
CA GLY A 682 25.87 -18.70 -1.50
C GLY A 682 27.38 -18.98 -1.49
N PRO A 683 28.21 -17.96 -1.55
CA PRO A 683 29.66 -18.10 -1.48
C PRO A 683 30.12 -18.55 -0.10
N VAL A 684 31.34 -19.08 -0.06
CA VAL A 684 32.05 -19.36 1.19
C VAL A 684 32.85 -18.12 1.57
N LEU A 685 32.67 -17.60 2.77
CA LEU A 685 33.45 -16.51 3.31
C LEU A 685 34.58 -17.07 4.18
N HIS A 686 35.79 -16.63 3.88
CA HIS A 686 36.96 -16.92 4.70
C HIS A 686 37.06 -15.88 5.83
N LEU A 687 36.79 -16.30 7.04
CA LEU A 687 36.86 -15.41 8.20
C LEU A 687 38.31 -15.17 8.62
N SER A 688 38.57 -14.03 9.25
CA SER A 688 39.89 -13.69 9.77
C SER A 688 40.40 -14.66 10.86
N THR A 689 39.50 -15.48 11.40
CA THR A 689 39.81 -16.54 12.35
C THR A 689 40.34 -17.82 11.69
N GLY A 690 40.38 -17.87 10.34
CA GLY A 690 40.76 -19.09 9.57
C GLY A 690 39.61 -20.07 9.39
N GLU A 691 38.41 -19.72 9.78
CA GLU A 691 37.19 -20.54 9.64
C GLU A 691 36.48 -20.19 8.32
N ASP A 692 36.01 -21.22 7.62
CA ASP A 692 35.22 -21.07 6.40
C ASP A 692 33.73 -21.08 6.74
N LEU A 693 33.05 -19.99 6.42
CA LEU A 693 31.63 -19.84 6.65
C LEU A 693 30.85 -19.95 5.34
N GLN A 694 30.00 -20.96 5.24
CA GLN A 694 29.09 -21.10 4.11
C GLN A 694 27.91 -20.12 4.26
N VAL A 695 27.87 -19.10 3.45
CA VAL A 695 26.71 -18.18 3.43
C VAL A 695 25.55 -18.87 2.72
N LEU A 696 24.35 -18.61 3.23
CA LEU A 696 23.10 -19.06 2.62
C LEU A 696 22.29 -17.82 2.20
N LEU A 697 21.72 -17.87 1.01
CA LEU A 697 20.96 -16.76 0.44
C LEU A 697 19.47 -17.04 0.57
N LEU A 698 18.74 -16.13 1.23
CA LEU A 698 17.30 -16.23 1.40
C LEU A 698 16.59 -16.06 0.05
N ARG A 699 15.70 -16.98 -0.28
CA ARG A 699 14.86 -16.94 -1.49
C ARG A 699 13.40 -16.61 -1.19
N GLY A 700 12.96 -16.80 0.03
CA GLY A 700 11.60 -16.48 0.45
C GLY A 700 11.07 -17.39 1.54
N VAL A 701 9.85 -17.16 1.90
CA VAL A 701 9.14 -18.00 2.87
C VAL A 701 8.74 -19.31 2.22
N ASN A 702 8.89 -20.42 2.93
CA ASN A 702 8.50 -21.73 2.45
C ASN A 702 6.98 -21.92 2.62
N PRO A 703 6.19 -22.00 1.53
CA PRO A 703 4.74 -22.08 1.64
C PRO A 703 4.26 -23.37 2.32
N ASP A 704 5.01 -24.47 2.18
CA ASP A 704 4.64 -25.76 2.74
C ASP A 704 4.82 -25.81 4.26
N ALA A 705 5.78 -25.06 4.80
CA ALA A 705 6.01 -24.96 6.24
C ALA A 705 5.05 -24.00 6.97
N VAL A 706 4.44 -23.07 6.24
CA VAL A 706 3.43 -22.15 6.80
C VAL A 706 2.09 -22.87 6.98
N ALA A 707 1.76 -23.80 6.10
CA ALA A 707 0.54 -24.61 6.19
C ALA A 707 0.53 -25.56 7.40
N THR A 708 1.68 -26.15 7.73
CA THR A 708 1.82 -27.06 8.89
C THR A 708 1.80 -26.34 10.24
N ALA A 709 2.26 -25.07 10.29
CA ALA A 709 2.22 -24.28 11.53
C ALA A 709 0.80 -23.76 11.87
N ALA A 710 -0.05 -23.57 10.86
CA ALA A 710 -1.45 -23.18 11.06
C ALA A 710 -2.31 -24.33 11.61
N ASP A 711 -1.97 -25.57 11.29
CA ASP A 711 -2.65 -26.76 11.81
C ASP A 711 -2.26 -27.08 13.28
N ASP A 712 -1.02 -26.80 13.67
CA ASP A 712 -0.53 -27.04 15.05
C ASP A 712 -1.11 -26.00 16.04
N ASP A 713 -1.32 -24.76 15.61
CA ASP A 713 -1.90 -23.71 16.46
C ASP A 713 -3.41 -23.93 16.69
N ASN A 714 -4.12 -24.45 15.67
CA ASN A 714 -5.52 -24.83 15.78
C ASN A 714 -5.72 -26.07 16.68
N GLY A 715 -4.76 -27.00 16.69
CA GLY A 715 -4.75 -28.19 17.58
C GLY A 715 -4.55 -27.83 19.05
N ARG A 716 -3.71 -26.82 19.33
CA ARG A 716 -3.45 -26.36 20.71
C ARG A 716 -4.61 -25.56 21.32
N ASP A 717 -5.33 -24.80 20.51
CA ASP A 717 -6.50 -24.02 21.01
C ASP A 717 -7.71 -24.91 21.29
N VAL A 718 -7.91 -25.98 20.51
CA VAL A 718 -8.95 -26.99 20.75
C VAL A 718 -8.66 -27.79 22.03
N ARG A 719 -7.38 -28.08 22.29
CA ARG A 719 -6.96 -28.80 23.51
C ARG A 719 -7.13 -27.95 24.76
N LYS A 720 -6.76 -26.67 24.71
CA LYS A 720 -6.98 -25.70 25.81
C LYS A 720 -8.46 -25.41 26.08
N ARG A 721 -9.32 -25.43 25.04
CA ARG A 721 -10.77 -25.28 25.23
C ARG A 721 -11.39 -26.52 25.83
N ARG A 722 -10.92 -27.72 25.52
CA ARG A 722 -11.37 -28.98 26.15
C ARG A 722 -10.93 -29.09 27.60
N GLU A 723 -9.71 -28.70 27.96
CA GLU A 723 -9.23 -28.67 29.34
C GLU A 723 -9.98 -27.62 30.19
N ARG A 724 -10.30 -26.45 29.63
CA ARG A 724 -11.13 -25.44 30.33
C ARG A 724 -12.60 -25.84 30.47
N ALA A 725 -13.12 -26.66 29.57
CA ALA A 725 -14.46 -27.22 29.69
C ALA A 725 -14.51 -28.34 30.74
N ALA A 726 -13.47 -29.14 30.88
CA ALA A 726 -13.37 -30.19 31.88
C ALA A 726 -13.25 -29.62 33.30
N ILE A 727 -12.51 -28.52 33.49
CA ILE A 727 -12.37 -27.84 34.79
C ILE A 727 -13.67 -27.12 35.25
N ARG A 728 -14.58 -26.80 34.30
CA ARG A 728 -15.88 -26.20 34.64
C ARG A 728 -16.99 -27.21 34.92
N ALA A 729 -16.74 -28.50 34.73
CA ALA A 729 -17.70 -29.58 34.99
C ALA A 729 -17.47 -30.27 36.36
N GLU A 730 -16.40 -29.91 37.08
CA GLU A 730 -16.05 -30.46 38.40
C GLU A 730 -16.03 -29.41 39.53
N GLY A 731 -16.66 -28.23 39.30
CA GLY A 731 -16.79 -27.19 40.33
C GLY A 731 -18.24 -26.73 40.57
#